data_6277e9a4d4662cc82ba6302587f9f54f
#
_entry.id   6277e9a4d4662cc82ba6302587f9f54f
#
_cell.length_a   1.000
_cell.length_b   1.000
_cell.length_c   1.000
_cell.angle_alpha   90.00
_cell.angle_beta   90.00
_cell.angle_gamma   90.00
#
_symmetry.space_group_name_H-M   'P 1'
#
loop_
_entity.id
_entity.type
_entity.pdbx_description
1 polymer ?
#
loop_
_entity_poly.entity_id
_entity_poly.type
_entity_poly.pdbx_seq_one_letter_code
_entity_poly.pdbx_strand_id
1 'polypeptide(L)'
;MGGILQDRAREALRLAEAHPRESVVLAGAIAAQARAEKDFSSLSAAERALGLAALHLSDPDTALRHLRTAIRVGGRAGSAELENEARMSLAFALNVRGRAAQALLEIGTAVAGLHGVARARAQAQRGAILTQAGRHDEALPCYRAALPVLRRAGDDVWVQRALSNRAVSHGYRQEYTAAQLDLREAALLCIRLDLDLSLAFVRQNLGWIEGLRGNAPAALHNLDMAEASFRAHGSPVGELLIDRCQLLLSVRLIPEARQAAEEAVREFTREHRETGLPEARVLLAQAALLDQQPGLALDQATRAVREFAGQERLRWATLARYLVLQSRLAASGAGASLPQLERVAAELAAATWPVMAVEARMLAARLALDRGWPTRASQQLEQVARHRRRGPALLRARGWHAEALARHVQGNDRGATAAARTALRVLDDHRAGLGATDLRAFSSGHRTEVAQFGLRIAMRSGQASQVLEWAEQGRASHLLIRPARPPADPVLAQTLAELRATASEIFRRRGAGASTSGLERRQVALEREIRDRTRHRPGNLSSRAARPVPASDLAQVLGAAALLEFVDLDGTLHAVVIAGGRVRLRTLGDTTQARDLINRARFAMHRLTRRSTSHASGVAAQALLTGVAARLDELLLRPLASMAGDRPLVVVPTGPLQALPWSILPSCHGRPVTVAPSATLWYTGRPAGGTAGQAVVAAGPGLPGAEAEAVAVAAIHRVTETTGRAATVKAVTAALDGAKLAHLSAHGRIHPQNPLFSSLMLADGPLTVYDLEHLRRAPEMVVLAACDVGRPSVSAGDELLGLGATLLALGTRQVTASVLPVADTETTPVMQAFHRLLAAGQPAEQALACAQLELGRGEPAVMASAAGFVSIGARFAPAVAA
;
A
#
# COMPACT_ATOMS: atom_id res chain seq x y z
N MET A 1 33.23 -47.80 29.57
CA MET A 1 32.05 -47.01 30.09
C MET A 1 32.10 -45.55 29.64
N GLY A 2 33.27 -44.87 29.61
CA GLY A 2 33.33 -43.45 29.27
C GLY A 2 32.83 -43.07 27.85
N GLY A 3 33.01 -43.96 26.83
CA GLY A 3 32.49 -43.68 25.48
C GLY A 3 30.97 -43.60 25.36
N ILE A 4 30.26 -44.46 26.09
CA ILE A 4 28.76 -44.49 26.06
C ILE A 4 28.19 -43.21 26.70
N LEU A 5 28.81 -42.69 27.77
CA LEU A 5 28.37 -41.47 28.43
C LEU A 5 28.60 -40.24 27.56
N GLN A 6 29.71 -40.20 26.83
CA GLN A 6 30.07 -39.15 25.90
C GLN A 6 29.13 -39.11 24.67
N ASP A 7 28.75 -40.27 24.12
CA ASP A 7 27.78 -40.34 23.01
C ASP A 7 26.40 -39.86 23.42
N ARG A 8 25.94 -40.26 24.63
CA ARG A 8 24.69 -39.76 25.20
C ARG A 8 24.72 -38.24 25.46
N ALA A 9 25.87 -37.69 25.85
CA ALA A 9 26.04 -36.25 26.03
C ALA A 9 26.00 -35.50 24.68
N ARG A 10 26.54 -36.08 23.61
CA ARG A 10 26.39 -35.56 22.25
C ARG A 10 24.94 -35.62 21.75
N GLU A 11 24.20 -36.66 22.13
CA GLU A 11 22.76 -36.78 21.85
C GLU A 11 21.98 -35.68 22.56
N ALA A 12 22.21 -35.47 23.85
CA ALA A 12 21.60 -34.37 24.59
C ALA A 12 21.88 -32.98 23.95
N LEU A 13 23.09 -32.77 23.41
CA LEU A 13 23.43 -31.55 22.64
C LEU A 13 22.61 -31.41 21.35
N ARG A 14 22.38 -32.52 20.63
CA ARG A 14 21.54 -32.51 19.41
C ARG A 14 20.09 -32.18 19.73
N LEU A 15 19.56 -32.71 20.85
CA LEU A 15 18.20 -32.45 21.30
C LEU A 15 18.00 -31.03 21.86
N ALA A 16 19.06 -30.30 22.24
CA ALA A 16 18.94 -29.04 22.96
C ALA A 16 18.19 -27.95 22.17
N GLU A 17 18.24 -27.95 20.86
CA GLU A 17 17.53 -27.02 19.98
C GLU A 17 16.12 -27.50 19.60
N ALA A 18 16.00 -28.77 19.18
CA ALA A 18 14.74 -29.33 18.66
C ALA A 18 13.77 -29.76 19.78
N HIS A 19 14.29 -30.38 20.84
CA HIS A 19 13.52 -30.93 21.95
C HIS A 19 14.12 -30.51 23.31
N PRO A 20 14.12 -29.21 23.64
CA PRO A 20 14.87 -28.68 24.79
C PRO A 20 14.45 -29.29 26.13
N ARG A 21 13.17 -29.62 26.31
CA ARG A 21 12.69 -30.30 27.53
C ARG A 21 13.28 -31.72 27.68
N GLU A 22 13.33 -32.49 26.61
CA GLU A 22 13.95 -33.82 26.60
C GLU A 22 15.46 -33.72 26.83
N SER A 23 16.09 -32.76 26.20
CA SER A 23 17.52 -32.44 26.42
C SER A 23 17.81 -32.14 27.89
N VAL A 24 16.99 -31.35 28.58
CA VAL A 24 17.16 -31.06 30.01
C VAL A 24 17.14 -32.34 30.84
N VAL A 25 16.17 -33.26 30.61
CA VAL A 25 16.07 -34.52 31.36
C VAL A 25 17.30 -35.40 31.09
N LEU A 26 17.65 -35.60 29.83
CA LEU A 26 18.76 -36.47 29.44
C LEU A 26 20.11 -35.91 29.95
N ALA A 27 20.38 -34.63 29.69
CA ALA A 27 21.61 -33.95 30.08
C ALA A 27 21.73 -33.86 31.61
N GLY A 28 20.65 -33.67 32.34
CA GLY A 28 20.63 -33.69 33.81
C GLY A 28 21.05 -35.04 34.40
N ALA A 29 20.51 -36.13 33.86
CA ALA A 29 20.91 -37.49 34.27
C ALA A 29 22.41 -37.74 33.97
N ILE A 30 22.88 -37.37 32.79
CA ILE A 30 24.27 -37.50 32.38
C ILE A 30 25.19 -36.67 33.27
N ALA A 31 24.82 -35.43 33.57
CA ALA A 31 25.62 -34.57 34.45
C ALA A 31 25.73 -35.12 35.86
N ALA A 32 24.69 -35.72 36.40
CA ALA A 32 24.73 -36.38 37.71
C ALA A 32 25.66 -37.60 37.70
N GLN A 33 25.54 -38.47 36.71
CA GLN A 33 26.41 -39.65 36.55
C GLN A 33 27.87 -39.24 36.30
N ALA A 34 28.14 -38.32 35.40
CA ALA A 34 29.48 -37.85 35.08
C ALA A 34 30.20 -37.21 36.28
N ARG A 35 29.45 -36.54 37.19
CA ARG A 35 29.99 -36.01 38.44
C ARG A 35 30.43 -37.15 39.38
N ALA A 36 29.61 -38.19 39.51
CA ALA A 36 29.92 -39.32 40.35
C ALA A 36 31.15 -40.12 39.85
N GLU A 37 31.23 -40.26 38.52
CA GLU A 37 32.35 -40.97 37.85
C GLU A 37 33.58 -40.08 37.63
N LYS A 38 33.52 -38.80 37.93
CA LYS A 38 34.56 -37.79 37.68
C LYS A 38 34.95 -37.69 36.20
N ASP A 39 33.98 -38.01 35.30
CA ASP A 39 34.16 -37.83 33.83
C ASP A 39 33.89 -36.37 33.48
N PHE A 40 34.92 -35.53 33.53
CA PHE A 40 34.84 -34.09 33.25
C PHE A 40 34.49 -33.80 31.79
N SER A 41 34.84 -34.72 30.87
CA SER A 41 34.52 -34.52 29.43
C SER A 41 33.01 -34.63 29.20
N SER A 42 32.38 -35.70 29.65
CA SER A 42 30.95 -35.91 29.54
C SER A 42 30.17 -34.86 30.36
N LEU A 43 30.69 -34.49 31.53
CA LEU A 43 30.09 -33.42 32.34
C LEU A 43 30.08 -32.09 31.64
N SER A 44 31.16 -31.68 30.97
CA SER A 44 31.25 -30.42 30.23
C SER A 44 30.24 -30.41 29.08
N ALA A 45 30.11 -31.51 28.32
CA ALA A 45 29.13 -31.61 27.23
C ALA A 45 27.69 -31.58 27.76
N ALA A 46 27.37 -32.25 28.86
CA ALA A 46 26.07 -32.26 29.49
C ALA A 46 25.69 -30.87 30.03
N GLU A 47 26.58 -30.17 30.72
CA GLU A 47 26.37 -28.80 31.20
C GLU A 47 26.16 -27.83 30.02
N ARG A 48 26.87 -28.02 28.90
CA ARG A 48 26.64 -27.25 27.66
C ARG A 48 25.24 -27.51 27.07
N ALA A 49 24.79 -28.77 27.05
CA ALA A 49 23.46 -29.13 26.61
C ALA A 49 22.37 -28.51 27.49
N LEU A 50 22.55 -28.56 28.81
CA LEU A 50 21.64 -27.89 29.77
C LEU A 50 21.59 -26.38 29.53
N GLY A 51 22.73 -25.75 29.28
CA GLY A 51 22.79 -24.32 28.98
C GLY A 51 22.08 -23.94 27.68
N LEU A 52 22.28 -24.70 26.61
CA LEU A 52 21.59 -24.46 25.33
C LEU A 52 20.08 -24.73 25.44
N ALA A 53 19.67 -25.83 26.09
CA ALA A 53 18.27 -26.14 26.31
C ALA A 53 17.55 -25.07 27.16
N ALA A 54 18.20 -24.57 28.23
CA ALA A 54 17.67 -23.48 29.04
C ALA A 54 17.47 -22.19 28.22
N LEU A 55 18.37 -21.90 27.28
CA LEU A 55 18.25 -20.75 26.40
C LEU A 55 17.03 -20.86 25.48
N HIS A 56 16.79 -22.06 24.91
CA HIS A 56 15.62 -22.34 24.07
C HIS A 56 14.31 -22.38 24.88
N LEU A 57 14.37 -22.62 26.19
CA LEU A 57 13.26 -22.52 27.11
C LEU A 57 13.04 -21.10 27.68
N SER A 58 13.73 -20.09 27.12
CA SER A 58 13.65 -18.69 27.52
C SER A 58 14.12 -18.41 28.95
N ASP A 59 15.05 -19.21 29.47
CA ASP A 59 15.73 -18.99 30.77
C ASP A 59 17.24 -18.69 30.56
N PRO A 60 17.57 -17.47 30.16
CA PRO A 60 18.96 -17.12 29.85
C PRO A 60 19.86 -17.04 31.08
N ASP A 61 19.32 -16.83 32.27
CA ASP A 61 20.16 -16.77 33.49
C ASP A 61 20.62 -18.17 33.89
N THR A 62 19.76 -19.17 33.81
CA THR A 62 20.13 -20.57 33.97
C THR A 62 21.09 -21.02 32.86
N ALA A 63 20.85 -20.62 31.60
CA ALA A 63 21.75 -20.89 30.49
C ALA A 63 23.17 -20.40 30.78
N LEU A 64 23.34 -19.14 31.21
CA LEU A 64 24.66 -18.56 31.52
C LEU A 64 25.37 -19.29 32.65
N ARG A 65 24.66 -19.78 33.66
CA ARG A 65 25.23 -20.56 34.77
C ARG A 65 25.81 -21.90 34.30
N HIS A 66 25.00 -22.66 33.55
CA HIS A 66 25.41 -23.95 33.01
C HIS A 66 26.60 -23.81 32.02
N LEU A 67 26.55 -22.84 31.11
CA LEU A 67 27.61 -22.62 30.14
C LEU A 67 28.95 -22.21 30.79
N ARG A 68 28.92 -21.37 31.82
CA ARG A 68 30.11 -21.06 32.60
C ARG A 68 30.66 -22.29 33.34
N THR A 69 29.76 -23.17 33.81
CA THR A 69 30.14 -24.42 34.43
C THR A 69 30.79 -25.36 33.40
N ALA A 70 30.21 -25.45 32.19
CA ALA A 70 30.77 -26.25 31.09
C ALA A 70 32.19 -25.82 30.74
N ILE A 71 32.47 -24.52 30.65
CA ILE A 71 33.83 -23.97 30.39
C ILE A 71 34.81 -24.42 31.48
N ARG A 72 34.42 -24.22 32.75
CA ARG A 72 35.29 -24.56 33.90
C ARG A 72 35.59 -26.05 33.95
N VAL A 73 34.58 -26.87 33.65
CA VAL A 73 34.70 -28.35 33.67
C VAL A 73 35.49 -28.82 32.45
N GLY A 74 35.32 -28.21 31.28
CA GLY A 74 36.12 -28.48 30.09
C GLY A 74 37.64 -28.23 30.32
N GLY A 75 37.95 -27.13 31.01
CA GLY A 75 39.33 -26.85 31.43
C GLY A 75 39.90 -27.90 32.39
N ARG A 76 39.07 -28.40 33.34
CA ARG A 76 39.49 -29.51 34.24
C ARG A 76 39.66 -30.84 33.51
N ALA A 77 38.98 -31.06 32.43
CA ALA A 77 39.13 -32.20 31.54
C ALA A 77 40.45 -32.16 30.74
N GLY A 78 41.19 -31.05 30.79
CA GLY A 78 42.36 -30.80 29.97
C GLY A 78 42.05 -30.66 28.47
N SER A 79 40.79 -30.48 28.09
CA SER A 79 40.36 -30.38 26.69
C SER A 79 40.05 -28.93 26.31
N ALA A 80 41.02 -28.31 25.64
CA ALA A 80 40.85 -26.97 25.07
C ALA A 80 39.69 -26.93 24.06
N GLU A 81 39.38 -28.02 23.39
CA GLU A 81 38.25 -28.11 22.44
C GLU A 81 36.93 -27.98 23.16
N LEU A 82 36.65 -28.79 24.19
CA LEU A 82 35.42 -28.73 24.99
C LEU A 82 35.24 -27.37 25.67
N GLU A 83 36.31 -26.79 26.19
CA GLU A 83 36.29 -25.46 26.79
C GLU A 83 35.90 -24.41 25.77
N ASN A 84 36.47 -24.39 24.58
CA ASN A 84 36.19 -23.39 23.55
C ASN A 84 34.85 -23.61 22.85
N GLU A 85 34.37 -24.82 22.72
CA GLU A 85 32.99 -25.10 22.29
C GLU A 85 31.95 -24.59 23.29
N ALA A 86 32.23 -24.74 24.60
CA ALA A 86 31.36 -24.17 25.63
C ALA A 86 31.42 -22.63 25.63
N ARG A 87 32.58 -21.98 25.37
CA ARG A 87 32.68 -20.53 25.16
C ARG A 87 31.93 -20.07 23.95
N MET A 88 31.92 -20.83 22.86
CA MET A 88 31.12 -20.54 21.69
C MET A 88 29.60 -20.50 22.07
N SER A 89 29.12 -21.48 22.85
CA SER A 89 27.74 -21.50 23.33
C SER A 89 27.45 -20.35 24.31
N LEU A 90 28.39 -19.99 25.18
CA LEU A 90 28.27 -18.85 26.09
C LEU A 90 28.17 -17.54 25.32
N ALA A 91 28.98 -17.37 24.28
CA ALA A 91 28.91 -16.18 23.39
C ALA A 91 27.51 -16.02 22.74
N PHE A 92 26.92 -17.14 22.32
CA PHE A 92 25.56 -17.13 21.82
C PHE A 92 24.56 -16.65 22.88
N ALA A 93 24.59 -17.21 24.08
CA ALA A 93 23.71 -16.85 25.19
C ALA A 93 23.88 -15.36 25.60
N LEU A 94 25.11 -14.87 25.66
CA LEU A 94 25.43 -13.47 25.96
C LEU A 94 24.88 -12.53 24.89
N ASN A 95 24.98 -12.93 23.63
CA ASN A 95 24.46 -12.15 22.52
C ASN A 95 22.92 -12.05 22.55
N VAL A 96 22.22 -13.15 22.84
CA VAL A 96 20.75 -13.15 23.04
C VAL A 96 20.34 -12.20 24.18
N ARG A 97 21.18 -12.08 25.22
CA ARG A 97 20.97 -11.13 26.35
C ARG A 97 21.37 -9.68 26.02
N GLY A 98 21.76 -9.38 24.79
CA GLY A 98 22.19 -8.04 24.40
C GLY A 98 23.59 -7.63 24.87
N ARG A 99 24.39 -8.58 25.44
CA ARG A 99 25.75 -8.33 25.93
C ARG A 99 26.76 -8.56 24.81
N ALA A 100 26.63 -7.86 23.70
CA ALA A 100 27.42 -8.06 22.48
C ALA A 100 28.94 -7.93 22.71
N ALA A 101 29.42 -6.99 23.54
CA ALA A 101 30.83 -6.81 23.84
C ALA A 101 31.42 -8.04 24.53
N GLN A 102 30.73 -8.59 25.53
CA GLN A 102 31.16 -9.81 26.21
C GLN A 102 31.06 -11.04 25.30
N ALA A 103 30.02 -11.12 24.46
CA ALA A 103 29.90 -12.19 23.48
C ALA A 103 31.06 -12.20 22.48
N LEU A 104 31.49 -11.03 22.00
CA LEU A 104 32.63 -10.88 21.10
C LEU A 104 33.98 -11.27 21.74
N LEU A 105 34.15 -11.04 23.03
CA LEU A 105 35.34 -11.49 23.78
C LEU A 105 35.36 -13.01 23.85
N GLU A 106 34.28 -13.65 24.29
CA GLU A 106 34.20 -15.11 24.45
C GLU A 106 34.35 -15.84 23.11
N ILE A 107 33.66 -15.36 22.04
CA ILE A 107 33.76 -15.97 20.72
C ILE A 107 35.19 -15.75 20.11
N GLY A 108 35.84 -14.64 20.41
CA GLY A 108 37.19 -14.37 19.99
C GLY A 108 38.15 -15.39 20.55
N THR A 109 38.07 -15.69 21.86
CA THR A 109 38.84 -16.74 22.54
C THR A 109 38.55 -18.11 21.94
N ALA A 110 37.28 -18.45 21.71
CA ALA A 110 36.89 -19.72 21.09
C ALA A 110 37.47 -19.89 19.68
N VAL A 111 37.45 -18.86 18.84
CA VAL A 111 38.02 -18.86 17.49
C VAL A 111 39.57 -19.09 17.54
N ALA A 112 40.24 -18.53 18.52
CA ALA A 112 41.70 -18.71 18.69
C ALA A 112 42.04 -20.14 19.09
N GLY A 113 41.23 -20.76 19.95
CA GLY A 113 41.50 -22.09 20.51
C GLY A 113 40.90 -23.28 19.74
N LEU A 114 40.02 -23.03 18.73
CA LEU A 114 39.43 -24.09 17.92
C LEU A 114 40.12 -24.25 16.57
N HIS A 115 40.04 -25.46 15.99
CA HIS A 115 40.64 -25.81 14.71
C HIS A 115 39.60 -26.41 13.73
N GLY A 116 39.94 -26.49 12.45
CA GLY A 116 39.12 -27.14 11.42
C GLY A 116 37.69 -26.63 11.34
N VAL A 117 36.73 -27.54 11.33
CA VAL A 117 35.28 -27.25 11.22
C VAL A 117 34.75 -26.50 12.43
N ALA A 118 35.19 -26.85 13.65
CA ALA A 118 34.80 -26.19 14.87
C ALA A 118 35.18 -24.70 14.86
N ARG A 119 36.36 -24.37 14.39
CA ARG A 119 36.82 -22.99 14.20
C ARG A 119 35.95 -22.27 13.16
N ALA A 120 35.60 -22.94 12.06
CA ALA A 120 34.77 -22.35 11.03
C ALA A 120 33.36 -22.04 11.56
N ARG A 121 32.76 -22.93 12.37
CA ARG A 121 31.49 -22.67 13.08
C ARG A 121 31.60 -21.48 14.02
N ALA A 122 32.67 -21.39 14.82
CA ALA A 122 32.91 -20.26 15.70
C ALA A 122 33.11 -18.94 14.93
N GLN A 123 33.79 -18.98 13.77
CA GLN A 123 33.92 -17.83 12.88
C GLN A 123 32.57 -17.38 12.32
N ALA A 124 31.72 -18.32 11.87
CA ALA A 124 30.36 -18.00 11.38
C ALA A 124 29.53 -17.36 12.47
N GLN A 125 29.61 -17.87 13.70
CA GLN A 125 28.89 -17.31 14.84
C GLN A 125 29.44 -15.94 15.25
N ARG A 126 30.77 -15.72 15.22
CA ARG A 126 31.36 -14.38 15.42
C ARG A 126 30.83 -13.40 14.40
N GLY A 127 30.70 -13.81 13.11
CA GLY A 127 30.05 -13.03 12.07
C GLY A 127 28.62 -12.66 12.43
N ALA A 128 27.81 -13.62 12.93
CA ALA A 128 26.42 -13.37 13.33
C ALA A 128 26.34 -12.35 14.49
N ILE A 129 27.18 -12.46 15.51
CA ILE A 129 27.24 -11.49 16.61
C ILE A 129 27.60 -10.10 16.10
N LEU A 130 28.59 -9.98 15.21
CA LEU A 130 28.98 -8.71 14.59
C LEU A 130 27.87 -8.12 13.72
N THR A 131 27.14 -8.97 12.98
CA THR A 131 25.98 -8.57 12.17
C THR A 131 24.89 -7.94 13.05
N GLN A 132 24.55 -8.59 14.15
CA GLN A 132 23.54 -8.06 15.10
C GLN A 132 24.02 -6.80 15.83
N ALA A 133 25.33 -6.67 16.08
CA ALA A 133 25.93 -5.46 16.62
C ALA A 133 26.04 -4.31 15.59
N GLY A 134 25.62 -4.52 14.33
CA GLY A 134 25.73 -3.53 13.26
C GLY A 134 27.13 -3.32 12.71
N ARG A 135 28.09 -4.22 13.02
CA ARG A 135 29.50 -4.16 12.59
C ARG A 135 29.71 -4.99 11.31
N HIS A 136 28.93 -4.63 10.25
CA HIS A 136 28.83 -5.43 9.03
C HIS A 136 30.14 -5.59 8.27
N ASP A 137 31.00 -4.57 8.28
CA ASP A 137 32.33 -4.63 7.63
C ASP A 137 33.27 -5.66 8.28
N GLU A 138 33.11 -5.88 9.58
CA GLU A 138 33.91 -6.88 10.32
C GLU A 138 33.24 -8.26 10.28
N ALA A 139 31.93 -8.34 10.08
CA ALA A 139 31.20 -9.60 9.96
C ALA A 139 31.53 -10.34 8.66
N LEU A 140 31.60 -9.64 7.53
CA LEU A 140 31.83 -10.25 6.22
C LEU A 140 33.14 -11.07 6.11
N PRO A 141 34.31 -10.62 6.62
CA PRO A 141 35.52 -11.45 6.68
C PRO A 141 35.32 -12.76 7.45
N CYS A 142 34.54 -12.75 8.54
CA CYS A 142 34.29 -13.97 9.32
C CYS A 142 33.57 -15.04 8.49
N TYR A 143 32.51 -14.64 7.74
CA TYR A 143 31.79 -15.55 6.85
C TYR A 143 32.65 -16.01 5.68
N ARG A 144 33.50 -15.11 5.13
CA ARG A 144 34.43 -15.44 4.03
C ARG A 144 35.41 -16.49 4.45
N ALA A 145 35.89 -16.46 5.69
CA ALA A 145 36.78 -17.47 6.24
C ALA A 145 36.05 -18.80 6.55
N ALA A 146 34.82 -18.75 7.04
CA ALA A 146 34.06 -19.92 7.49
C ALA A 146 33.49 -20.77 6.34
N LEU A 147 32.82 -20.15 5.38
CA LEU A 147 32.02 -20.84 4.36
C LEU A 147 32.81 -21.87 3.52
N PRO A 148 34.02 -21.60 3.03
CA PRO A 148 34.76 -22.61 2.26
C PRO A 148 35.09 -23.87 3.07
N VAL A 149 35.34 -23.73 4.39
CA VAL A 149 35.65 -24.85 5.28
C VAL A 149 34.40 -25.66 5.56
N LEU A 150 33.27 -24.99 5.88
CA LEU A 150 31.99 -25.65 6.15
C LEU A 150 31.45 -26.40 4.92
N ARG A 151 31.57 -25.81 3.72
CA ARG A 151 31.16 -26.47 2.47
C ARG A 151 31.98 -27.72 2.16
N ARG A 152 33.30 -27.65 2.33
CA ARG A 152 34.18 -28.84 2.15
C ARG A 152 33.88 -29.95 3.15
N ALA A 153 33.43 -29.59 4.33
CA ALA A 153 33.06 -30.54 5.38
C ALA A 153 31.62 -31.09 5.23
N GLY A 154 30.85 -30.62 4.28
CA GLY A 154 29.42 -30.99 4.12
C GLY A 154 28.54 -30.52 5.28
N ASP A 155 28.95 -29.47 6.00
CA ASP A 155 28.18 -28.95 7.14
C ASP A 155 27.12 -27.97 6.70
N ASP A 156 26.14 -28.49 5.97
CA ASP A 156 25.11 -27.71 5.30
C ASP A 156 24.22 -26.90 6.26
N VAL A 157 24.04 -27.38 7.49
CA VAL A 157 23.32 -26.64 8.56
C VAL A 157 24.04 -25.33 8.89
N TRP A 158 25.35 -25.36 9.06
CA TRP A 158 26.11 -24.15 9.34
C TRP A 158 26.36 -23.30 8.10
N VAL A 159 26.39 -23.90 6.90
CA VAL A 159 26.46 -23.16 5.65
C VAL A 159 25.21 -22.29 5.49
N GLN A 160 24.00 -22.85 5.66
CA GLN A 160 22.76 -22.07 5.54
C GLN A 160 22.65 -20.94 6.58
N ARG A 161 23.07 -21.22 7.85
CA ARG A 161 23.12 -20.20 8.90
C ARG A 161 24.06 -19.06 8.57
N ALA A 162 25.27 -19.40 8.09
CA ALA A 162 26.28 -18.41 7.71
C ALA A 162 25.83 -17.57 6.50
N LEU A 163 25.22 -18.19 5.49
CA LEU A 163 24.68 -17.50 4.32
C LEU A 163 23.54 -16.55 4.70
N SER A 164 22.58 -17.01 5.52
CA SER A 164 21.45 -16.18 5.97
C SER A 164 21.92 -14.94 6.72
N ASN A 165 22.86 -15.08 7.65
CA ASN A 165 23.40 -13.96 8.41
C ASN A 165 24.33 -13.06 7.55
N ARG A 166 25.09 -13.62 6.61
CA ARG A 166 25.91 -12.84 5.66
C ARG A 166 25.04 -11.97 4.78
N ALA A 167 23.91 -12.50 4.33
CA ALA A 167 22.93 -11.76 3.54
C ALA A 167 22.37 -10.54 4.26
N VAL A 168 22.13 -10.64 5.57
CA VAL A 168 21.72 -9.48 6.39
C VAL A 168 22.80 -8.40 6.36
N SER A 169 24.08 -8.76 6.52
CA SER A 169 25.19 -7.81 6.42
C SER A 169 25.30 -7.17 5.03
N HIS A 170 25.11 -7.95 3.96
CA HIS A 170 25.05 -7.43 2.59
C HIS A 170 23.87 -6.46 2.40
N GLY A 171 22.70 -6.77 2.99
CA GLY A 171 21.49 -5.91 2.94
C GLY A 171 21.77 -4.52 3.53
N TYR A 172 22.35 -4.45 4.72
CA TYR A 172 22.72 -3.18 5.35
C TYR A 172 23.78 -2.39 4.57
N ARG A 173 24.63 -3.08 3.83
CA ARG A 173 25.60 -2.45 2.92
C ARG A 173 25.01 -2.08 1.54
N GLN A 174 23.72 -2.32 1.33
CA GLN A 174 23.04 -2.11 0.05
C GLN A 174 23.56 -3.00 -1.10
N GLU A 175 24.22 -4.10 -0.77
CA GLU A 175 24.70 -5.12 -1.71
C GLU A 175 23.61 -6.18 -1.97
N TYR A 176 22.43 -5.73 -2.40
CA TYR A 176 21.21 -6.54 -2.43
C TYR A 176 21.30 -7.79 -3.31
N THR A 177 22.05 -7.73 -4.41
CA THR A 177 22.25 -8.89 -5.29
C THR A 177 23.01 -10.00 -4.59
N ALA A 178 24.06 -9.67 -3.83
CA ALA A 178 24.81 -10.64 -3.05
C ALA A 178 23.94 -11.25 -1.94
N ALA A 179 23.16 -10.40 -1.24
CA ALA A 179 22.23 -10.86 -0.22
C ALA A 179 21.19 -11.84 -0.77
N GLN A 180 20.62 -11.54 -1.94
CA GLN A 180 19.63 -12.39 -2.58
C GLN A 180 20.20 -13.75 -3.01
N LEU A 181 21.44 -13.78 -3.53
CA LEU A 181 22.10 -15.03 -3.90
C LEU A 181 22.32 -15.92 -2.67
N ASP A 182 22.83 -15.34 -1.58
CA ASP A 182 23.04 -16.06 -0.33
C ASP A 182 21.75 -16.65 0.23
N LEU A 183 20.67 -15.86 0.25
CA LEU A 183 19.39 -16.32 0.78
C LEU A 183 18.72 -17.38 -0.09
N ARG A 184 18.88 -17.32 -1.41
CA ARG A 184 18.39 -18.37 -2.31
C ARG A 184 19.13 -19.68 -2.09
N GLU A 185 20.45 -19.65 -1.93
CA GLU A 185 21.23 -20.84 -1.60
C GLU A 185 20.84 -21.38 -0.21
N ALA A 186 20.70 -20.51 0.78
CA ALA A 186 20.24 -20.89 2.12
C ALA A 186 18.84 -21.55 2.10
N ALA A 187 17.90 -21.01 1.29
CA ALA A 187 16.57 -21.58 1.15
C ALA A 187 16.59 -22.99 0.54
N LEU A 188 17.40 -23.21 -0.50
CA LEU A 188 17.55 -24.54 -1.11
C LEU A 188 18.15 -25.54 -0.11
N LEU A 189 19.10 -25.11 0.72
CA LEU A 189 19.68 -25.94 1.78
C LEU A 189 18.62 -26.30 2.85
N CYS A 190 17.81 -25.31 3.28
CA CYS A 190 16.72 -25.57 4.23
C CYS A 190 15.71 -26.60 3.69
N ILE A 191 15.30 -26.47 2.42
CA ILE A 191 14.38 -27.40 1.77
C ILE A 191 14.99 -28.81 1.71
N ARG A 192 16.27 -28.93 1.32
CA ARG A 192 16.96 -30.22 1.22
C ARG A 192 17.10 -30.93 2.58
N LEU A 193 17.26 -30.15 3.64
CA LEU A 193 17.48 -30.63 5.01
C LEU A 193 16.20 -30.72 5.84
N ASP A 194 15.02 -30.43 5.25
CA ASP A 194 13.73 -30.40 5.93
C ASP A 194 13.71 -29.49 7.17
N LEU A 195 14.28 -28.28 7.03
CA LEU A 195 14.42 -27.29 8.11
C LEU A 195 13.36 -26.17 7.94
N ASP A 196 12.09 -26.49 8.18
CA ASP A 196 10.96 -25.59 7.94
C ASP A 196 11.05 -24.26 8.69
N LEU A 197 11.43 -24.29 9.95
CA LEU A 197 11.56 -23.08 10.75
C LEU A 197 12.74 -22.20 10.27
N SER A 198 13.86 -22.82 9.91
CA SER A 198 15.01 -22.09 9.33
C SER A 198 14.65 -21.49 7.96
N LEU A 199 13.86 -22.22 7.16
CA LEU A 199 13.32 -21.70 5.90
C LEU A 199 12.42 -20.48 6.11
N ALA A 200 11.62 -20.44 7.18
CA ALA A 200 10.80 -19.29 7.52
C ALA A 200 11.66 -18.05 7.81
N PHE A 201 12.75 -18.18 8.58
CA PHE A 201 13.71 -17.07 8.81
C PHE A 201 14.39 -16.63 7.52
N VAL A 202 14.78 -17.56 6.65
CA VAL A 202 15.38 -17.22 5.34
C VAL A 202 14.37 -16.46 4.46
N ARG A 203 13.11 -16.87 4.45
CA ARG A 203 12.04 -16.18 3.73
C ARG A 203 11.78 -14.79 4.29
N GLN A 204 11.76 -14.62 5.61
CA GLN A 204 11.66 -13.31 6.26
C GLN A 204 12.78 -12.39 5.76
N ASN A 205 14.03 -12.83 5.80
CA ASN A 205 15.17 -12.08 5.29
C ASN A 205 15.08 -11.79 3.79
N LEU A 206 14.57 -12.73 2.97
CA LEU A 206 14.28 -12.50 1.55
C LEU A 206 13.24 -11.40 1.38
N GLY A 207 12.17 -11.44 2.16
CA GLY A 207 11.13 -10.42 2.17
C GLY A 207 11.69 -9.03 2.48
N TRP A 208 12.53 -8.95 3.51
CA TRP A 208 13.20 -7.70 3.87
C TRP A 208 14.12 -7.18 2.76
N ILE A 209 14.97 -8.03 2.14
CA ILE A 209 15.87 -7.65 1.04
C ILE A 209 15.08 -7.19 -0.20
N GLU A 210 14.01 -7.91 -0.57
CA GLU A 210 13.15 -7.53 -1.70
C GLU A 210 12.46 -6.19 -1.43
N GLY A 211 12.03 -5.94 -0.18
CA GLY A 211 11.48 -4.64 0.24
C GLY A 211 12.48 -3.50 0.07
N LEU A 212 13.73 -3.69 0.51
CA LEU A 212 14.80 -2.70 0.34
C LEU A 212 15.13 -2.41 -1.13
N ARG A 213 14.96 -3.40 -2.02
CA ARG A 213 15.11 -3.22 -3.48
C ARG A 213 13.92 -2.50 -4.12
N GLY A 214 12.81 -2.40 -3.40
CA GLY A 214 11.54 -1.84 -3.89
C GLY A 214 10.67 -2.84 -4.64
N ASN A 215 10.95 -4.15 -4.52
CA ASN A 215 10.13 -5.22 -5.09
C ASN A 215 9.07 -5.67 -4.06
N ALA A 216 8.10 -4.80 -3.81
CA ALA A 216 7.07 -5.01 -2.81
C ALA A 216 6.26 -6.31 -3.02
N PRO A 217 5.89 -6.73 -4.24
CA PRO A 217 5.20 -8.00 -4.44
C PRO A 217 5.97 -9.23 -3.93
N ALA A 218 7.25 -9.35 -4.28
CA ALA A 218 8.08 -10.45 -3.80
C ALA A 218 8.36 -10.36 -2.30
N ALA A 219 8.48 -9.14 -1.76
CA ALA A 219 8.63 -8.92 -0.33
C ALA A 219 7.42 -9.40 0.45
N LEU A 220 6.20 -9.01 0.05
CA LEU A 220 4.96 -9.46 0.68
C LEU A 220 4.82 -10.98 0.62
N HIS A 221 5.04 -11.57 -0.56
CA HIS A 221 4.97 -13.02 -0.73
C HIS A 221 5.87 -13.78 0.26
N ASN A 222 7.14 -13.36 0.37
CA ASN A 222 8.09 -14.04 1.26
C ASN A 222 7.72 -13.84 2.74
N LEU A 223 7.24 -12.64 3.14
CA LEU A 223 6.80 -12.37 4.50
C LEU A 223 5.54 -13.18 4.85
N ASP A 224 4.59 -13.33 3.94
CA ASP A 224 3.36 -14.11 4.17
C ASP A 224 3.69 -15.59 4.35
N MET A 225 4.61 -16.13 3.52
CA MET A 225 5.07 -17.52 3.65
C MET A 225 5.83 -17.74 4.97
N ALA A 226 6.62 -16.78 5.40
CA ALA A 226 7.32 -16.85 6.69
C ALA A 226 6.35 -16.79 7.86
N GLU A 227 5.36 -15.88 7.83
CA GLU A 227 4.34 -15.74 8.86
C GLU A 227 3.52 -17.03 9.04
N ALA A 228 3.09 -17.63 7.94
CA ALA A 228 2.34 -18.88 7.96
C ALA A 228 3.14 -20.01 8.66
N SER A 229 4.43 -20.11 8.33
CA SER A 229 5.31 -21.11 8.95
C SER A 229 5.58 -20.82 10.43
N PHE A 230 5.87 -19.55 10.82
CA PHE A 230 6.04 -19.19 12.22
C PHE A 230 4.80 -19.48 13.06
N ARG A 231 3.61 -19.14 12.55
CA ARG A 231 2.34 -19.42 13.26
C ARG A 231 2.08 -20.93 13.40
N ALA A 232 2.37 -21.71 12.36
CA ALA A 232 2.21 -23.17 12.39
C ALA A 232 3.11 -23.85 13.46
N HIS A 233 4.31 -23.27 13.68
CA HIS A 233 5.26 -23.77 14.69
C HIS A 233 5.12 -23.08 16.06
N GLY A 234 4.14 -22.19 16.25
CA GLY A 234 3.99 -21.42 17.48
C GLY A 234 5.15 -20.46 17.78
N SER A 235 5.90 -20.07 16.75
CA SER A 235 7.06 -19.17 16.89
C SER A 235 6.63 -17.70 16.94
N PRO A 236 7.38 -16.84 17.65
CA PRO A 236 7.12 -15.40 17.72
C PRO A 236 7.13 -14.75 16.34
N VAL A 237 6.19 -13.81 16.10
CA VAL A 237 6.07 -13.08 14.83
C VAL A 237 6.43 -11.59 14.93
N GLY A 238 6.85 -11.11 16.10
CA GLY A 238 7.11 -9.69 16.35
C GLY A 238 8.12 -9.06 15.39
N GLU A 239 9.25 -9.73 15.11
CA GLU A 239 10.27 -9.24 14.18
C GLU A 239 9.78 -9.23 12.72
N LEU A 240 9.02 -10.25 12.32
CA LEU A 240 8.39 -10.28 11.01
C LEU A 240 7.39 -9.13 10.83
N LEU A 241 6.62 -8.79 11.86
CA LEU A 241 5.69 -7.66 11.83
C LEU A 241 6.43 -6.32 11.71
N ILE A 242 7.65 -6.17 12.26
CA ILE A 242 8.52 -5.03 12.03
C ILE A 242 8.86 -4.91 10.53
N ASP A 243 9.34 -5.98 9.91
CA ASP A 243 9.71 -6.00 8.49
C ASP A 243 8.50 -5.71 7.60
N ARG A 244 7.34 -6.31 7.93
CA ARG A 244 6.06 -6.06 7.25
C ARG A 244 5.64 -4.59 7.37
N CYS A 245 5.73 -3.99 8.54
CA CYS A 245 5.39 -2.58 8.74
C CYS A 245 6.28 -1.66 7.91
N GLN A 246 7.60 -1.89 7.88
CA GLN A 246 8.52 -1.11 7.06
C GLN A 246 8.16 -1.19 5.58
N LEU A 247 7.85 -2.37 5.08
CA LEU A 247 7.41 -2.58 3.70
C LEU A 247 6.11 -1.83 3.40
N LEU A 248 5.09 -1.95 4.26
CA LEU A 248 3.79 -1.28 4.09
C LEU A 248 3.93 0.24 4.11
N LEU A 249 4.80 0.80 4.96
CA LEU A 249 5.15 2.23 4.96
C LEU A 249 5.77 2.66 3.63
N SER A 250 6.63 1.83 3.04
CA SER A 250 7.31 2.14 1.78
C SER A 250 6.35 2.25 0.59
N VAL A 251 5.24 1.50 0.61
CA VAL A 251 4.18 1.54 -0.41
C VAL A 251 2.97 2.39 0.00
N ARG A 252 3.05 3.13 1.10
CA ARG A 252 2.01 4.04 1.59
C ARG A 252 0.70 3.37 2.02
N LEU A 253 0.74 2.11 2.41
CA LEU A 253 -0.38 1.40 3.04
C LEU A 253 -0.45 1.72 4.54
N ILE A 254 -0.77 2.98 4.87
CA ILE A 254 -0.61 3.53 6.21
C ILE A 254 -1.49 2.85 7.28
N PRO A 255 -2.80 2.60 7.05
CA PRO A 255 -3.63 1.91 8.05
C PRO A 255 -3.11 0.51 8.39
N GLU A 256 -2.67 -0.25 7.38
CA GLU A 256 -2.14 -1.60 7.55
C GLU A 256 -0.77 -1.59 8.23
N ALA A 257 0.09 -0.62 7.87
CA ALA A 257 1.39 -0.42 8.52
C ALA A 257 1.21 -0.11 10.01
N ARG A 258 0.25 0.75 10.36
CA ARG A 258 -0.08 1.06 11.75
C ARG A 258 -0.57 -0.18 12.49
N GLN A 259 -1.48 -0.95 11.89
CA GLN A 259 -1.98 -2.20 12.47
C GLN A 259 -0.84 -3.20 12.74
N ALA A 260 0.06 -3.40 11.77
CA ALA A 260 1.21 -4.28 11.93
C ALA A 260 2.15 -3.82 13.06
N ALA A 261 2.40 -2.51 13.17
CA ALA A 261 3.22 -1.96 14.24
C ALA A 261 2.56 -2.10 15.62
N GLU A 262 1.24 -1.86 15.72
CA GLU A 262 0.47 -2.07 16.95
C GLU A 262 0.49 -3.54 17.39
N GLU A 263 0.37 -4.48 16.43
CA GLU A 263 0.46 -5.90 16.70
C GLU A 263 1.86 -6.29 17.17
N ALA A 264 2.93 -5.77 16.53
CA ALA A 264 4.30 -5.99 16.95
C ALA A 264 4.54 -5.49 18.40
N VAL A 265 4.04 -4.30 18.75
CA VAL A 265 4.13 -3.77 20.11
C VAL A 265 3.43 -4.70 21.11
N ARG A 266 2.24 -5.22 20.78
CA ARG A 266 1.52 -6.18 21.64
C ARG A 266 2.27 -7.49 21.80
N GLU A 267 2.82 -8.05 20.72
CA GLU A 267 3.59 -9.31 20.73
C GLU A 267 4.82 -9.18 21.61
N PHE A 268 5.68 -8.18 21.39
CA PHE A 268 6.87 -7.97 22.21
C PHE A 268 6.55 -7.69 23.68
N THR A 269 5.46 -6.98 23.97
CA THR A 269 5.01 -6.73 25.34
C THR A 269 4.57 -8.05 26.02
N ARG A 270 3.79 -8.87 25.31
CA ARG A 270 3.33 -10.18 25.82
C ARG A 270 4.48 -11.14 26.11
N GLU A 271 5.49 -11.13 25.27
CA GLU A 271 6.67 -12.01 25.36
C GLU A 271 7.76 -11.48 26.29
N HIS A 272 7.58 -10.30 26.89
CA HIS A 272 8.60 -9.61 27.67
C HIS A 272 9.95 -9.45 26.93
N ARG A 273 9.88 -9.31 25.61
CA ARG A 273 11.06 -9.12 24.75
C ARG A 273 11.40 -7.65 24.60
N GLU A 274 12.23 -7.16 25.50
CA GLU A 274 12.60 -5.74 25.58
C GLU A 274 13.39 -5.25 24.35
N THR A 275 14.09 -6.12 23.63
CA THR A 275 14.98 -5.73 22.53
C THR A 275 14.24 -5.24 21.29
N GLY A 276 13.13 -5.85 20.91
CA GLY A 276 12.35 -5.49 19.71
C GLY A 276 11.27 -4.43 19.95
N LEU A 277 10.83 -4.27 21.20
CA LEU A 277 9.73 -3.38 21.55
C LEU A 277 9.97 -1.92 21.12
N PRO A 278 11.13 -1.29 21.36
CA PRO A 278 11.34 0.09 20.95
C PRO A 278 11.43 0.27 19.43
N GLU A 279 11.84 -0.75 18.68
CA GLU A 279 11.80 -0.73 17.21
C GLU A 279 10.35 -0.70 16.70
N ALA A 280 9.49 -1.55 17.25
CA ALA A 280 8.06 -1.54 16.94
C ALA A 280 7.41 -0.18 17.26
N ARG A 281 7.79 0.45 18.39
CA ARG A 281 7.31 1.80 18.75
C ARG A 281 7.76 2.87 17.75
N VAL A 282 8.99 2.81 17.26
CA VAL A 282 9.50 3.72 16.21
C VAL A 282 8.64 3.60 14.95
N LEU A 283 8.34 2.38 14.51
CA LEU A 283 7.51 2.17 13.32
C LEU A 283 6.06 2.61 13.54
N LEU A 284 5.52 2.38 14.74
CA LEU A 284 4.20 2.88 15.11
C LEU A 284 4.17 4.41 15.09
N ALA A 285 5.21 5.07 15.59
CA ALA A 285 5.32 6.52 15.52
C ALA A 285 5.40 7.03 14.06
N GLN A 286 6.13 6.37 13.18
CA GLN A 286 6.18 6.71 11.76
C GLN A 286 4.81 6.55 11.08
N ALA A 287 4.14 5.42 11.33
CA ALA A 287 2.81 5.16 10.80
C ALA A 287 1.79 6.20 11.30
N ALA A 288 1.82 6.53 12.60
CA ALA A 288 0.94 7.50 13.22
C ALA A 288 1.14 8.92 12.65
N LEU A 289 2.39 9.33 12.36
CA LEU A 289 2.66 10.61 11.69
C LEU A 289 2.03 10.68 10.30
N LEU A 290 2.14 9.61 9.53
CA LEU A 290 1.54 9.55 8.20
C LEU A 290 0.01 9.44 8.24
N ASP A 291 -0.54 8.90 9.33
CA ASP A 291 -1.99 8.80 9.62
C ASP A 291 -2.55 10.07 10.29
N GLN A 292 -1.80 11.18 10.30
CA GLN A 292 -2.20 12.46 10.90
C GLN A 292 -2.52 12.38 12.40
N GLN A 293 -1.83 11.48 13.12
CA GLN A 293 -1.96 11.29 14.58
C GLN A 293 -0.68 11.69 15.33
N PRO A 294 -0.29 12.98 15.33
CA PRO A 294 1.00 13.41 15.88
C PRO A 294 1.12 13.19 17.39
N GLY A 295 0.01 13.17 18.13
CA GLY A 295 0.00 12.88 19.56
C GLY A 295 0.44 11.45 19.87
N LEU A 296 -0.12 10.46 19.17
CA LEU A 296 0.29 9.06 19.27
C LEU A 296 1.77 8.89 18.88
N ALA A 297 2.16 9.53 17.78
CA ALA A 297 3.54 9.47 17.31
C ALA A 297 4.53 10.01 18.34
N LEU A 298 4.21 11.14 18.98
CA LEU A 298 5.04 11.75 20.02
C LEU A 298 5.20 10.84 21.25
N ASP A 299 4.10 10.23 21.73
CA ASP A 299 4.14 9.29 22.86
C ASP A 299 5.05 8.09 22.56
N GLN A 300 4.81 7.42 21.42
CA GLN A 300 5.56 6.21 21.05
C GLN A 300 7.04 6.51 20.79
N ALA A 301 7.35 7.61 20.10
CA ALA A 301 8.74 8.01 19.85
C ALA A 301 9.48 8.38 21.16
N THR A 302 8.79 9.05 22.11
CA THR A 302 9.39 9.42 23.40
C THR A 302 9.70 8.20 24.26
N ARG A 303 8.81 7.19 24.26
CA ARG A 303 9.07 5.92 24.95
C ARG A 303 10.26 5.20 24.32
N ALA A 304 10.30 5.10 22.98
CA ALA A 304 11.39 4.47 22.26
C ALA A 304 12.76 5.13 22.56
N VAL A 305 12.84 6.47 22.68
CA VAL A 305 14.08 7.16 23.07
C VAL A 305 14.60 6.67 24.41
N ARG A 306 13.74 6.52 25.42
CA ARG A 306 14.11 6.07 26.78
C ARG A 306 14.55 4.61 26.77
N GLU A 307 13.79 3.75 26.08
CA GLU A 307 14.06 2.32 25.99
C GLU A 307 15.39 2.05 25.26
N PHE A 308 15.67 2.72 24.14
CA PHE A 308 16.94 2.59 23.43
C PHE A 308 18.13 3.15 24.23
N ALA A 309 17.93 4.23 24.99
CA ALA A 309 18.98 4.77 25.86
C ALA A 309 19.34 3.77 26.97
N GLY A 310 18.34 3.12 27.58
CA GLY A 310 18.55 2.06 28.56
C GLY A 310 19.25 0.81 28.00
N GLN A 311 19.10 0.55 26.70
CA GLN A 311 19.75 -0.55 25.98
C GLN A 311 21.09 -0.18 25.36
N GLU A 312 21.58 1.05 25.56
CA GLU A 312 22.81 1.60 24.95
C GLU A 312 22.78 1.57 23.39
N ARG A 313 21.60 1.52 22.79
CA ARG A 313 21.40 1.47 21.32
C ARG A 313 21.31 2.88 20.74
N LEU A 314 22.40 3.65 20.85
CA LEU A 314 22.45 5.09 20.53
C LEU A 314 22.02 5.41 19.08
N ARG A 315 22.31 4.54 18.12
CA ARG A 315 21.91 4.71 16.71
C ARG A 315 20.38 4.75 16.56
N TRP A 316 19.68 3.85 17.23
CA TRP A 316 18.22 3.79 17.24
C TRP A 316 17.61 4.93 18.05
N ALA A 317 18.23 5.31 19.16
CA ALA A 317 17.81 6.47 19.93
C ALA A 317 17.85 7.76 19.08
N THR A 318 18.81 7.90 18.16
CA THR A 318 18.86 9.04 17.23
C THR A 318 17.66 9.05 16.29
N LEU A 319 17.26 7.88 15.73
CA LEU A 319 16.06 7.77 14.90
C LEU A 319 14.79 8.15 15.69
N ALA A 320 14.66 7.64 16.91
CA ALA A 320 13.52 7.98 17.77
C ALA A 320 13.48 9.48 18.10
N ARG A 321 14.64 10.12 18.38
CA ARG A 321 14.74 11.59 18.61
C ARG A 321 14.28 12.39 17.38
N TYR A 322 14.64 11.94 16.18
CA TYR A 322 14.14 12.57 14.93
C TYR A 322 12.61 12.54 14.88
N LEU A 323 12.00 11.40 15.20
CA LEU A 323 10.53 11.27 15.20
C LEU A 323 9.86 12.14 16.26
N VAL A 324 10.48 12.32 17.43
CA VAL A 324 10.01 13.27 18.44
C VAL A 324 9.97 14.69 17.89
N LEU A 325 11.06 15.14 17.21
CA LEU A 325 11.10 16.47 16.59
C LEU A 325 10.03 16.62 15.49
N GLN A 326 9.89 15.63 14.65
CA GLN A 326 8.89 15.62 13.58
C GLN A 326 7.46 15.65 14.14
N SER A 327 7.18 14.86 15.18
CA SER A 327 5.86 14.81 15.83
C SER A 327 5.49 16.15 16.48
N ARG A 328 6.45 16.82 17.11
CA ARG A 328 6.24 18.16 17.71
C ARG A 328 5.92 19.20 16.64
N LEU A 329 6.66 19.20 15.54
CA LEU A 329 6.37 20.09 14.40
C LEU A 329 4.98 19.83 13.81
N ALA A 330 4.60 18.56 13.67
CA ALA A 330 3.28 18.20 13.13
C ALA A 330 2.14 18.56 14.07
N ALA A 331 2.35 18.53 15.40
CA ALA A 331 1.32 18.83 16.39
C ALA A 331 1.07 20.33 16.59
N SER A 332 2.11 21.16 16.53
CA SER A 332 2.03 22.57 16.93
C SER A 332 2.60 23.56 15.92
N GLY A 333 3.15 23.11 14.79
CA GLY A 333 3.91 23.96 13.87
C GLY A 333 5.20 24.53 14.46
N ALA A 334 5.43 24.32 15.76
CA ALA A 334 6.58 24.77 16.53
C ALA A 334 7.19 23.58 17.30
N GLY A 335 8.31 23.76 17.98
CA GLY A 335 8.85 22.71 18.88
C GLY A 335 10.04 21.93 18.33
N ALA A 336 10.55 22.30 17.16
CA ALA A 336 11.88 21.91 16.68
C ALA A 336 12.63 23.12 16.11
N SER A 337 13.90 23.25 16.48
CA SER A 337 14.75 24.28 15.86
C SER A 337 15.51 23.73 14.66
N LEU A 338 15.84 24.59 13.70
CA LEU A 338 16.63 24.20 12.55
C LEU A 338 17.98 23.56 12.93
N PRO A 339 18.76 24.10 13.89
CA PRO A 339 19.99 23.45 14.35
C PRO A 339 19.80 22.06 14.92
N GLN A 340 18.65 21.80 15.61
CA GLN A 340 18.34 20.45 16.10
C GLN A 340 18.10 19.47 14.98
N LEU A 341 17.33 19.85 13.94
CA LEU A 341 17.07 19.02 12.76
C LEU A 341 18.35 18.76 11.96
N GLU A 342 19.20 19.79 11.78
CA GLU A 342 20.47 19.64 11.07
C GLU A 342 21.42 18.67 11.81
N ARG A 343 21.50 18.78 13.13
CA ARG A 343 22.29 17.89 13.97
C ARG A 343 21.80 16.45 13.88
N VAL A 344 20.51 16.24 14.08
CA VAL A 344 19.91 14.90 14.01
C VAL A 344 20.07 14.31 12.59
N ALA A 345 19.94 15.10 11.54
CA ALA A 345 20.17 14.65 10.17
C ALA A 345 21.61 14.18 9.93
N ALA A 346 22.59 14.90 10.49
CA ALA A 346 24.01 14.49 10.45
C ALA A 346 24.26 13.20 11.25
N GLU A 347 23.68 13.11 12.45
CA GLU A 347 23.77 11.91 13.29
C GLU A 347 23.13 10.68 12.62
N LEU A 348 21.96 10.85 11.97
CA LEU A 348 21.30 9.78 11.20
C LEU A 348 22.14 9.32 10.00
N ALA A 349 22.81 10.24 9.31
CA ALA A 349 23.71 9.90 8.22
C ALA A 349 24.92 9.10 8.71
N ALA A 350 25.53 9.51 9.83
CA ALA A 350 26.64 8.79 10.47
C ALA A 350 26.21 7.44 11.02
N ALA A 351 24.95 7.33 11.48
CA ALA A 351 24.38 6.10 12.01
C ALA A 351 23.89 5.12 10.93
N THR A 352 24.18 5.38 9.66
CA THR A 352 23.75 4.55 8.50
C THR A 352 22.24 4.42 8.30
N TRP A 353 21.50 5.50 8.59
CA TRP A 353 20.09 5.66 8.29
C TRP A 353 19.88 6.62 7.10
N PRO A 354 20.27 6.25 5.86
CA PRO A 354 20.31 7.21 4.73
C PRO A 354 18.95 7.76 4.36
N VAL A 355 17.90 6.95 4.42
CA VAL A 355 16.54 7.39 4.12
C VAL A 355 16.06 8.41 5.14
N MET A 356 16.25 8.13 6.43
CA MET A 356 15.82 9.03 7.49
C MET A 356 16.66 10.31 7.54
N ALA A 357 17.95 10.22 7.24
CA ALA A 357 18.80 11.40 7.09
C ALA A 357 18.34 12.31 5.95
N VAL A 358 17.93 11.74 4.83
CA VAL A 358 17.33 12.47 3.70
C VAL A 358 16.04 13.16 4.11
N GLU A 359 15.12 12.44 4.77
CA GLU A 359 13.85 13.05 5.24
C GLU A 359 14.08 14.16 6.28
N ALA A 360 15.02 13.97 7.20
CA ALA A 360 15.37 15.00 8.18
C ALA A 360 15.97 16.26 7.51
N ARG A 361 16.84 16.07 6.50
CA ARG A 361 17.39 17.20 5.70
C ARG A 361 16.33 17.90 4.88
N MET A 362 15.39 17.16 4.26
CA MET A 362 14.26 17.74 3.54
C MET A 362 13.39 18.59 4.47
N LEU A 363 13.13 18.10 5.67
CA LEU A 363 12.38 18.85 6.69
C LEU A 363 13.14 20.09 7.16
N ALA A 364 14.45 19.98 7.39
CA ALA A 364 15.30 21.11 7.74
C ALA A 364 15.33 22.16 6.63
N ALA A 365 15.43 21.74 5.36
CA ALA A 365 15.40 22.63 4.22
C ALA A 365 14.08 23.39 4.12
N ARG A 366 12.95 22.70 4.30
CA ARG A 366 11.62 23.32 4.32
C ARG A 366 11.53 24.35 5.43
N LEU A 367 11.89 24.01 6.66
CA LEU A 367 11.89 24.94 7.78
C LEU A 367 12.80 26.16 7.56
N ALA A 368 13.94 25.97 6.88
CA ALA A 368 14.83 27.05 6.52
C ALA A 368 14.18 28.00 5.48
N LEU A 369 13.49 27.45 4.47
CA LEU A 369 12.76 28.23 3.47
C LEU A 369 11.62 29.02 4.10
N ASP A 370 10.85 28.42 4.98
CA ASP A 370 9.73 29.08 5.68
C ASP A 370 10.20 30.25 6.56
N ARG A 371 11.47 30.21 7.00
CA ARG A 371 12.12 31.30 7.77
C ARG A 371 12.89 32.31 6.93
N GLY A 372 12.88 32.16 5.59
CA GLY A 372 13.61 33.04 4.71
C GLY A 372 15.14 32.87 4.71
N TRP A 373 15.63 31.63 4.97
CA TRP A 373 17.06 31.29 5.01
C TRP A 373 17.49 30.42 3.81
N PRO A 374 17.50 30.96 2.60
CA PRO A 374 17.69 30.16 1.38
C PRO A 374 19.08 29.48 1.31
N THR A 375 20.12 30.12 1.83
CA THR A 375 21.49 29.55 1.84
C THR A 375 21.54 28.26 2.68
N ARG A 376 20.95 28.26 3.86
CA ARG A 376 20.89 27.08 4.73
C ARG A 376 20.02 25.97 4.12
N ALA A 377 18.92 26.35 3.49
CA ALA A 377 18.08 25.41 2.75
C ALA A 377 18.86 24.74 1.62
N SER A 378 19.57 25.50 0.79
CA SER A 378 20.39 24.98 -0.30
C SER A 378 21.44 23.98 0.18
N GLN A 379 22.12 24.26 1.29
CA GLN A 379 23.11 23.34 1.87
C GLN A 379 22.49 21.97 2.21
N GLN A 380 21.30 21.95 2.82
CA GLN A 380 20.62 20.71 3.13
C GLN A 380 20.14 19.97 1.86
N LEU A 381 19.59 20.72 0.90
CA LEU A 381 19.10 20.16 -0.37
C LEU A 381 20.22 19.55 -1.21
N GLU A 382 21.39 20.18 -1.27
CA GLU A 382 22.56 19.65 -1.96
C GLU A 382 23.03 18.29 -1.40
N GLN A 383 22.99 18.13 -0.08
CA GLN A 383 23.32 16.84 0.55
C GLN A 383 22.34 15.75 0.13
N VAL A 384 21.06 16.07 0.06
CA VAL A 384 20.02 15.13 -0.41
C VAL A 384 20.17 14.83 -1.90
N ALA A 385 20.46 15.85 -2.72
CA ALA A 385 20.60 15.71 -4.17
C ALA A 385 21.72 14.76 -4.61
N ARG A 386 22.71 14.48 -3.74
CA ARG A 386 23.77 13.47 -3.99
C ARG A 386 23.21 12.06 -4.23
N HIS A 387 22.04 11.75 -3.67
CA HIS A 387 21.40 10.44 -3.81
C HIS A 387 20.63 10.26 -5.14
N ARG A 388 20.48 11.29 -5.98
CA ARG A 388 19.62 11.26 -7.17
C ARG A 388 19.98 10.20 -8.22
N ARG A 389 21.21 9.69 -8.22
CA ARG A 389 21.70 8.70 -9.21
C ARG A 389 21.93 7.29 -8.66
N ARG A 390 21.97 7.11 -7.34
CA ARG A 390 22.31 5.85 -6.69
C ARG A 390 21.29 5.47 -5.61
N GLY A 391 21.12 4.19 -5.41
CA GLY A 391 20.21 3.62 -4.40
C GLY A 391 18.80 3.30 -4.93
N PRO A 392 17.89 2.90 -4.02
CA PRO A 392 16.51 2.58 -4.34
C PRO A 392 15.76 3.71 -5.01
N ALA A 393 14.72 3.39 -5.77
CA ALA A 393 13.95 4.34 -6.57
C ALA A 393 13.41 5.52 -5.74
N LEU A 394 12.85 5.24 -4.56
CA LEU A 394 12.31 6.29 -3.67
C LEU A 394 13.41 7.26 -3.20
N LEU A 395 14.58 6.75 -2.84
CA LEU A 395 15.71 7.59 -2.44
C LEU A 395 16.20 8.45 -3.61
N ARG A 396 16.30 7.88 -4.82
CA ARG A 396 16.66 8.62 -6.04
C ARG A 396 15.65 9.70 -6.38
N ALA A 397 14.36 9.40 -6.24
CA ALA A 397 13.30 10.39 -6.46
C ALA A 397 13.38 11.56 -5.47
N ARG A 398 13.66 11.28 -4.18
CA ARG A 398 13.92 12.30 -3.17
C ARG A 398 15.13 13.17 -3.53
N GLY A 399 16.21 12.54 -4.01
CA GLY A 399 17.39 13.27 -4.51
C GLY A 399 17.08 14.20 -5.67
N TRP A 400 16.25 13.77 -6.63
CA TRP A 400 15.80 14.62 -7.73
C TRP A 400 14.83 15.71 -7.28
N HIS A 401 13.99 15.46 -6.30
CA HIS A 401 13.11 16.47 -5.71
C HIS A 401 13.93 17.55 -4.99
N ALA A 402 14.94 17.16 -4.22
CA ALA A 402 15.85 18.11 -3.58
C ALA A 402 16.64 18.96 -4.61
N GLU A 403 17.10 18.34 -5.69
CA GLU A 403 17.72 19.06 -6.82
C GLU A 403 16.76 20.08 -7.43
N ALA A 404 15.47 19.71 -7.57
CA ALA A 404 14.46 20.63 -8.09
C ALA A 404 14.27 21.83 -7.15
N LEU A 405 14.15 21.60 -5.86
CA LEU A 405 14.03 22.65 -4.84
C LEU A 405 15.26 23.54 -4.80
N ALA A 406 16.47 22.97 -4.84
CA ALA A 406 17.72 23.73 -4.83
C ALA A 406 17.82 24.68 -6.04
N ARG A 407 17.48 24.17 -7.24
CA ARG A 407 17.44 25.01 -8.45
C ARG A 407 16.42 26.13 -8.38
N HIS A 408 15.27 25.86 -7.78
CA HIS A 408 14.23 26.87 -7.58
C HIS A 408 14.71 27.98 -6.64
N VAL A 409 15.35 27.62 -5.52
CA VAL A 409 15.94 28.58 -4.58
C VAL A 409 16.99 29.46 -5.26
N GLN A 410 17.70 28.93 -6.27
CA GLN A 410 18.67 29.65 -7.10
C GLN A 410 18.04 30.48 -8.23
N GLY A 411 16.70 30.51 -8.34
CA GLY A 411 15.98 31.22 -9.40
C GLY A 411 15.91 30.49 -10.74
N ASN A 412 16.41 29.26 -10.83
CA ASN A 412 16.38 28.45 -12.05
C ASN A 412 15.13 27.58 -12.13
N ASP A 413 13.97 28.16 -12.36
CA ASP A 413 12.67 27.44 -12.42
C ASP A 413 12.59 26.47 -13.60
N ARG A 414 13.23 26.74 -14.72
CA ARG A 414 13.31 25.81 -15.86
C ARG A 414 14.08 24.54 -15.48
N GLY A 415 15.22 24.70 -14.84
CA GLY A 415 16.01 23.57 -14.33
C GLY A 415 15.30 22.81 -13.20
N ALA A 416 14.57 23.53 -12.35
CA ALA A 416 13.79 22.96 -11.25
C ALA A 416 12.67 22.06 -11.79
N THR A 417 11.87 22.52 -12.74
CA THR A 417 10.79 21.73 -13.36
C THR A 417 11.32 20.51 -14.11
N ALA A 418 12.49 20.62 -14.79
CA ALA A 418 13.12 19.48 -15.44
C ALA A 418 13.57 18.40 -14.44
N ALA A 419 14.11 18.79 -13.29
CA ALA A 419 14.49 17.89 -12.20
C ALA A 419 13.25 17.22 -11.57
N ALA A 420 12.18 17.98 -11.33
CA ALA A 420 10.92 17.46 -10.81
C ALA A 420 10.28 16.42 -11.75
N ARG A 421 10.25 16.68 -13.07
CA ARG A 421 9.81 15.67 -14.07
C ARG A 421 10.67 14.41 -14.03
N THR A 422 11.96 14.52 -13.71
CA THR A 422 12.84 13.36 -13.58
C THR A 422 12.52 12.56 -12.31
N ALA A 423 12.22 13.22 -11.19
CA ALA A 423 11.75 12.59 -9.98
C ALA A 423 10.45 11.80 -10.24
N LEU A 424 9.47 12.39 -10.92
CA LEU A 424 8.22 11.74 -11.28
C LEU A 424 8.43 10.49 -12.15
N ARG A 425 9.32 10.57 -13.16
CA ARG A 425 9.65 9.39 -13.98
C ARG A 425 10.23 8.24 -13.17
N VAL A 426 11.14 8.52 -12.23
CA VAL A 426 11.70 7.49 -11.33
C VAL A 426 10.62 6.83 -10.50
N LEU A 427 9.63 7.60 -10.02
CA LEU A 427 8.49 7.08 -9.28
C LEU A 427 7.54 6.26 -10.17
N ASP A 428 7.33 6.66 -11.42
CA ASP A 428 6.51 5.92 -12.39
C ASP A 428 7.13 4.58 -12.76
N ASP A 429 8.44 4.55 -13.01
CA ASP A 429 9.17 3.31 -13.28
C ASP A 429 9.09 2.35 -12.08
N HIS A 430 9.20 2.88 -10.86
CA HIS A 430 9.02 2.09 -9.64
C HIS A 430 7.61 1.50 -9.53
N ARG A 431 6.60 2.32 -9.78
CA ARG A 431 5.19 1.95 -9.71
C ARG A 431 4.78 0.92 -10.77
N ALA A 432 5.36 0.95 -11.94
CA ALA A 432 5.14 -0.04 -13.00
C ALA A 432 5.52 -1.46 -12.54
N GLY A 433 6.45 -1.58 -11.59
CA GLY A 433 6.81 -2.86 -10.96
C GLY A 433 5.77 -3.41 -9.97
N LEU A 434 4.76 -2.61 -9.59
CA LEU A 434 3.69 -3.02 -8.68
C LEU A 434 2.52 -3.59 -9.51
N GLY A 435 2.20 -4.88 -9.33
CA GLY A 435 1.14 -5.54 -10.12
C GLY A 435 -0.27 -5.19 -9.63
N ALA A 436 -0.47 -5.11 -8.33
CA ALA A 436 -1.77 -4.86 -7.73
C ALA A 436 -2.21 -3.40 -7.88
N THR A 437 -3.48 -3.20 -8.18
CA THR A 437 -4.08 -1.89 -8.44
C THR A 437 -4.02 -0.97 -7.22
N ASP A 438 -4.27 -1.51 -6.03
CA ASP A 438 -4.18 -0.75 -4.77
C ASP A 438 -2.75 -0.31 -4.46
N LEU A 439 -1.75 -1.19 -4.61
CA LEU A 439 -0.34 -0.82 -4.41
C LEU A 439 0.07 0.33 -5.34
N ARG A 440 -0.39 0.32 -6.59
CA ARG A 440 -0.12 1.40 -7.54
C ARG A 440 -0.78 2.72 -7.13
N ALA A 441 -2.03 2.66 -6.69
CA ALA A 441 -2.78 3.85 -6.27
C ALA A 441 -2.18 4.46 -5.00
N PHE A 442 -1.93 3.66 -3.96
CA PHE A 442 -1.38 4.17 -2.70
C PHE A 442 0.06 4.68 -2.84
N SER A 443 0.90 4.02 -3.64
CA SER A 443 2.27 4.48 -3.89
C SER A 443 2.34 5.85 -4.61
N SER A 444 1.25 6.30 -5.21
CA SER A 444 1.13 7.63 -5.81
C SER A 444 1.30 8.77 -4.80
N GLY A 445 1.10 8.53 -3.52
CA GLY A 445 1.38 9.51 -2.46
C GLY A 445 2.80 10.06 -2.47
N HIS A 446 3.79 9.33 -3.00
CA HIS A 446 5.15 9.84 -3.18
C HIS A 446 5.28 10.87 -4.31
N ARG A 447 4.33 10.90 -5.25
CA ARG A 447 4.33 11.81 -6.40
C ARG A 447 3.74 13.17 -6.05
N THR A 448 2.76 13.19 -5.14
CA THR A 448 1.96 14.37 -4.84
C THR A 448 2.81 15.60 -4.50
N GLU A 449 3.80 15.44 -3.63
CA GLU A 449 4.67 16.53 -3.20
C GLU A 449 5.50 17.12 -4.37
N VAL A 450 6.02 16.25 -5.24
CA VAL A 450 6.80 16.65 -6.42
C VAL A 450 5.92 17.34 -7.46
N ALA A 451 4.72 16.80 -7.70
CA ALA A 451 3.76 17.38 -8.65
C ALA A 451 3.25 18.74 -8.17
N GLN A 452 2.91 18.87 -6.89
CA GLN A 452 2.52 20.14 -6.28
C GLN A 452 3.63 21.20 -6.33
N PHE A 453 4.88 20.77 -6.15
CA PHE A 453 6.01 21.69 -6.33
C PHE A 453 6.07 22.25 -7.75
N GLY A 454 5.95 21.40 -8.77
CA GLY A 454 5.91 21.85 -10.17
C GLY A 454 4.70 22.73 -10.48
N LEU A 455 3.54 22.39 -9.89
CA LEU A 455 2.30 23.16 -10.01
C LEU A 455 2.45 24.57 -9.41
N ARG A 456 3.10 24.71 -8.24
CA ARG A 456 3.38 26.03 -7.65
C ARG A 456 4.24 26.92 -8.57
N ILE A 457 5.24 26.35 -9.23
CA ILE A 457 6.06 27.09 -10.21
C ILE A 457 5.21 27.49 -11.42
N ALA A 458 4.39 26.57 -11.96
CA ALA A 458 3.51 26.84 -13.08
C ALA A 458 2.47 27.94 -12.77
N MET A 459 1.89 27.90 -11.57
CA MET A 459 0.93 28.93 -11.11
C MET A 459 1.57 30.33 -11.03
N ARG A 460 2.82 30.42 -10.54
CA ARG A 460 3.55 31.70 -10.52
C ARG A 460 3.84 32.24 -11.90
N SER A 461 4.07 31.40 -12.89
CA SER A 461 4.28 31.80 -14.28
C SER A 461 3.02 32.35 -14.94
N GLY A 462 1.83 32.03 -14.40
CA GLY A 462 0.53 32.40 -14.98
C GLY A 462 0.21 31.71 -16.30
N GLN A 463 1.05 30.77 -16.77
CA GLN A 463 0.85 30.07 -18.03
C GLN A 463 -0.13 28.91 -17.87
N ALA A 464 -1.37 29.08 -18.30
CA ALA A 464 -2.45 28.11 -18.13
C ALA A 464 -2.10 26.72 -18.70
N SER A 465 -1.37 26.63 -19.79
CA SER A 465 -0.92 25.36 -20.38
C SER A 465 0.09 24.60 -19.49
N GLN A 466 0.97 25.32 -18.79
CA GLN A 466 1.89 24.71 -17.82
C GLN A 466 1.16 24.27 -16.56
N VAL A 467 0.18 25.04 -16.11
CA VAL A 467 -0.67 24.67 -14.98
C VAL A 467 -1.41 23.37 -15.30
N LEU A 468 -2.00 23.26 -16.49
CA LEU A 468 -2.64 22.02 -16.95
C LEU A 468 -1.67 20.84 -16.94
N GLU A 469 -0.48 20.99 -17.54
CA GLU A 469 0.52 19.93 -17.59
C GLU A 469 0.87 19.40 -16.19
N TRP A 470 1.12 20.33 -15.23
CA TRP A 470 1.49 19.95 -13.89
C TRP A 470 0.34 19.39 -13.06
N ALA A 471 -0.89 19.84 -13.29
CA ALA A 471 -2.09 19.27 -12.70
C ALA A 471 -2.27 17.81 -13.16
N GLU A 472 -2.12 17.56 -14.47
CA GLU A 472 -2.20 16.21 -15.05
C GLU A 472 -1.05 15.28 -14.58
N GLN A 473 0.16 15.83 -14.31
CA GLN A 473 1.26 15.05 -13.71
C GLN A 473 0.92 14.51 -12.33
N GLY A 474 0.09 15.19 -11.57
CA GLY A 474 -0.26 14.83 -10.20
C GLY A 474 -1.48 13.91 -10.07
N ARG A 475 -2.22 13.64 -11.16
CA ARG A 475 -3.60 13.18 -11.11
C ARG A 475 -3.81 11.82 -11.78
N ALA A 476 -4.63 10.95 -11.17
CA ALA A 476 -5.19 9.72 -11.74
C ALA A 476 -4.21 8.86 -12.56
N SER A 477 -2.93 8.96 -12.22
CA SER A 477 -1.85 8.41 -13.04
C SER A 477 -1.81 6.88 -13.06
N HIS A 478 -2.40 6.20 -12.05
CA HIS A 478 -2.51 4.75 -12.04
C HIS A 478 -3.50 4.23 -13.09
N LEU A 479 -4.54 5.00 -13.45
CA LEU A 479 -5.50 4.62 -14.50
C LEU A 479 -4.88 4.61 -15.90
N LEU A 480 -3.77 5.34 -16.08
CA LEU A 480 -3.01 5.37 -17.33
C LEU A 480 -2.02 4.19 -17.48
N ILE A 481 -1.87 3.38 -16.44
CA ILE A 481 -1.07 2.15 -16.45
C ILE A 481 -2.05 0.98 -16.60
N ARG A 482 -2.07 0.33 -17.75
CA ARG A 482 -2.94 -0.84 -17.94
C ARG A 482 -2.67 -1.89 -16.87
N PRO A 483 -3.69 -2.40 -16.18
CA PRO A 483 -3.52 -3.49 -15.23
C PRO A 483 -2.89 -4.70 -15.90
N ALA A 484 -1.91 -5.33 -15.23
CA ALA A 484 -1.44 -6.63 -15.66
C ALA A 484 -2.57 -7.65 -15.44
N ARG A 485 -2.91 -8.43 -16.48
CA ARG A 485 -3.88 -9.51 -16.29
C ARG A 485 -3.41 -10.47 -15.22
N PRO A 486 -4.29 -10.83 -14.28
CA PRO A 486 -3.95 -11.87 -13.35
C PRO A 486 -3.73 -13.20 -14.08
N PRO A 487 -2.63 -13.93 -13.82
CA PRO A 487 -2.55 -15.33 -14.24
C PRO A 487 -3.68 -16.14 -13.58
N ALA A 488 -4.08 -17.24 -14.20
CA ALA A 488 -5.05 -18.15 -13.59
C ALA A 488 -4.49 -18.68 -12.26
N ASP A 489 -5.18 -18.38 -11.19
CA ASP A 489 -4.82 -18.79 -9.82
C ASP A 489 -6.01 -19.56 -9.22
N PRO A 490 -5.95 -20.90 -9.18
CA PRO A 490 -7.07 -21.72 -8.70
C PRO A 490 -7.42 -21.45 -7.23
N VAL A 491 -6.43 -21.16 -6.40
CA VAL A 491 -6.66 -20.85 -4.98
C VAL A 491 -7.37 -19.51 -4.83
N LEU A 492 -6.94 -18.49 -5.57
CA LEU A 492 -7.63 -17.19 -5.58
C LEU A 492 -9.07 -17.34 -6.07
N ALA A 493 -9.30 -18.12 -7.13
CA ALA A 493 -10.64 -18.37 -7.66
C ALA A 493 -11.52 -19.08 -6.62
N GLN A 494 -10.99 -20.03 -5.87
CA GLN A 494 -11.69 -20.69 -4.77
C GLN A 494 -11.99 -19.71 -3.64
N THR A 495 -11.03 -18.92 -3.18
CA THR A 495 -11.23 -17.93 -2.10
C THR A 495 -12.26 -16.87 -2.49
N LEU A 496 -12.28 -16.43 -3.76
CA LEU A 496 -13.32 -15.53 -4.30
C LEU A 496 -14.71 -16.22 -4.32
N ALA A 497 -14.78 -17.52 -4.62
CA ALA A 497 -16.04 -18.25 -4.57
C ALA A 497 -16.56 -18.39 -3.13
N GLU A 498 -15.68 -18.66 -2.16
CA GLU A 498 -16.04 -18.67 -0.75
C GLU A 498 -16.49 -17.31 -0.24
N LEU A 499 -15.83 -16.22 -0.68
CA LEU A 499 -16.24 -14.86 -0.36
C LEU A 499 -17.66 -14.58 -0.89
N ARG A 500 -17.95 -14.95 -2.14
CA ARG A 500 -19.29 -14.81 -2.73
C ARG A 500 -20.35 -15.56 -1.91
N ALA A 501 -20.10 -16.83 -1.61
CA ALA A 501 -21.02 -17.65 -0.81
C ALA A 501 -21.26 -17.04 0.59
N THR A 502 -20.18 -16.58 1.25
CA THR A 502 -20.26 -15.97 2.58
C THR A 502 -21.05 -14.66 2.54
N ALA A 503 -20.79 -13.80 1.56
CA ALA A 503 -21.48 -12.51 1.41
C ALA A 503 -22.98 -12.70 1.05
N SER A 504 -23.32 -13.66 0.20
CA SER A 504 -24.71 -14.03 -0.12
C SER A 504 -25.45 -14.54 1.12
N GLU A 505 -24.82 -15.34 1.96
CA GLU A 505 -25.42 -15.82 3.21
C GLU A 505 -25.63 -14.66 4.19
N ILE A 506 -24.68 -13.71 4.30
CA ILE A 506 -24.85 -12.50 5.11
C ILE A 506 -26.05 -11.70 4.61
N PHE A 507 -26.17 -11.51 3.28
CA PHE A 507 -27.29 -10.77 2.68
C PHE A 507 -28.64 -11.44 3.02
N ARG A 508 -28.77 -12.75 2.83
CA ARG A 508 -29.99 -13.51 3.16
C ARG A 508 -30.35 -13.42 4.65
N ARG A 509 -29.36 -13.63 5.54
CA ARG A 509 -29.61 -13.59 7.00
C ARG A 509 -30.00 -12.22 7.50
N ARG A 510 -29.42 -11.15 6.94
CA ARG A 510 -29.81 -9.78 7.27
C ARG A 510 -31.27 -9.51 6.87
N GLY A 511 -31.70 -9.96 5.70
CA GLY A 511 -33.09 -9.87 5.26
C GLY A 511 -34.06 -10.64 6.17
N ALA A 512 -33.61 -11.71 6.81
CA ALA A 512 -34.37 -12.50 7.79
C ALA A 512 -34.18 -12.03 9.25
N GLY A 513 -33.45 -10.93 9.51
CA GLY A 513 -33.19 -10.44 10.87
C GLY A 513 -32.28 -11.33 11.74
N ALA A 514 -31.54 -12.27 11.13
CA ALA A 514 -30.68 -13.21 11.84
C ALA A 514 -29.26 -12.68 12.06
N SER A 515 -28.56 -13.20 13.08
CA SER A 515 -27.17 -12.80 13.39
C SER A 515 -26.20 -13.17 12.28
N THR A 516 -25.28 -12.26 11.95
CA THR A 516 -24.28 -12.37 10.87
C THR A 516 -22.84 -12.27 11.36
N SER A 517 -22.59 -12.07 12.65
CA SER A 517 -21.27 -11.72 13.20
C SER A 517 -20.16 -12.75 12.89
N GLY A 518 -20.48 -14.04 12.89
CA GLY A 518 -19.51 -15.08 12.52
C GLY A 518 -19.13 -15.05 11.04
N LEU A 519 -20.13 -14.84 10.18
CA LEU A 519 -19.93 -14.75 8.73
C LEU A 519 -19.20 -13.46 8.36
N GLU A 520 -19.45 -12.35 9.04
CA GLU A 520 -18.73 -11.09 8.83
C GLU A 520 -17.25 -11.22 9.16
N ARG A 521 -16.90 -11.92 10.25
CA ARG A 521 -15.49 -12.23 10.53
C ARG A 521 -14.86 -13.11 9.46
N ARG A 522 -15.60 -14.13 8.96
CA ARG A 522 -15.12 -14.97 7.84
C ARG A 522 -14.93 -14.14 6.58
N GLN A 523 -15.87 -13.24 6.25
CA GLN A 523 -15.75 -12.33 5.11
C GLN A 523 -14.49 -11.49 5.20
N VAL A 524 -14.20 -10.85 6.34
CA VAL A 524 -13.00 -10.05 6.55
C VAL A 524 -11.73 -10.88 6.37
N ALA A 525 -11.72 -12.13 6.83
CA ALA A 525 -10.58 -13.04 6.65
C ALA A 525 -10.35 -13.38 5.16
N LEU A 526 -11.42 -13.69 4.42
CA LEU A 526 -11.35 -13.97 2.98
C LEU A 526 -10.93 -12.75 2.17
N GLU A 527 -11.44 -11.57 2.48
CA GLU A 527 -11.05 -10.31 1.84
C GLU A 527 -9.54 -10.04 2.07
N ARG A 528 -9.03 -10.33 3.27
CA ARG A 528 -7.60 -10.20 3.58
C ARG A 528 -6.77 -11.18 2.74
N GLU A 529 -7.15 -12.44 2.68
CA GLU A 529 -6.45 -13.46 1.90
C GLU A 529 -6.41 -13.13 0.41
N ILE A 530 -7.54 -12.71 -0.19
CA ILE A 530 -7.62 -12.29 -1.59
C ILE A 530 -6.68 -11.11 -1.85
N ARG A 531 -6.74 -10.09 -1.00
CA ARG A 531 -5.91 -8.89 -1.12
C ARG A 531 -4.42 -9.23 -1.04
N ASP A 532 -4.02 -9.98 -0.03
CA ASP A 532 -2.62 -10.32 0.21
C ASP A 532 -2.08 -11.14 -0.96
N ARG A 533 -2.85 -12.12 -1.44
CA ARG A 533 -2.48 -12.94 -2.61
C ARG A 533 -2.37 -12.13 -3.91
N THR A 534 -3.25 -11.17 -4.13
CA THR A 534 -3.20 -10.32 -5.34
C THR A 534 -2.01 -9.37 -5.33
N ARG A 535 -1.56 -8.93 -4.16
CA ARG A 535 -0.39 -8.07 -3.98
C ARG A 535 0.95 -8.77 -4.27
N HIS A 536 0.99 -10.09 -4.29
CA HIS A 536 2.19 -10.85 -4.68
C HIS A 536 2.50 -10.74 -6.18
N ARG A 537 1.61 -10.20 -6.99
CA ARG A 537 1.76 -10.14 -8.44
C ARG A 537 2.78 -9.08 -8.84
N PRO A 538 3.80 -9.45 -9.65
CA PRO A 538 4.70 -8.47 -10.24
C PRO A 538 3.95 -7.61 -11.25
N GLY A 539 4.35 -6.35 -11.35
CA GLY A 539 3.85 -5.44 -12.37
C GLY A 539 4.51 -5.67 -13.73
N ASN A 540 4.04 -4.94 -14.73
CA ASN A 540 4.63 -4.93 -16.06
C ASN A 540 5.55 -3.72 -16.22
N LEU A 541 6.85 -3.93 -16.10
CA LEU A 541 7.87 -2.88 -16.26
C LEU A 541 7.88 -2.21 -17.64
N SER A 542 7.28 -2.86 -18.66
CA SER A 542 7.13 -2.29 -20.00
C SER A 542 5.96 -1.30 -20.09
N SER A 543 5.04 -1.32 -19.12
CA SER A 543 3.89 -0.44 -19.09
C SER A 543 4.28 0.92 -18.53
N ARG A 544 4.59 1.88 -19.43
CA ARG A 544 4.84 3.27 -19.03
C ARG A 544 3.52 4.01 -18.86
N ALA A 545 3.41 4.82 -17.81
CA ALA A 545 2.33 5.78 -17.68
C ALA A 545 2.30 6.73 -18.89
N ALA A 546 1.11 6.99 -19.42
CA ALA A 546 0.97 7.98 -20.49
C ALA A 546 1.46 9.36 -19.99
N ARG A 547 2.14 10.09 -20.86
CA ARG A 547 2.53 11.48 -20.55
C ARG A 547 1.30 12.38 -20.63
N PRO A 548 1.23 13.46 -19.84
CA PRO A 548 0.20 14.47 -20.01
C PRO A 548 0.10 14.94 -21.45
N VAL A 549 -1.13 15.00 -21.95
CA VAL A 549 -1.39 15.46 -23.32
C VAL A 549 -1.24 16.98 -23.37
N PRO A 550 -0.53 17.52 -24.38
CA PRO A 550 -0.40 18.96 -24.53
C PRO A 550 -1.77 19.67 -24.68
N ALA A 551 -1.89 20.86 -24.10
CA ALA A 551 -3.11 21.66 -24.21
C ALA A 551 -3.53 21.96 -25.67
N SER A 552 -2.55 22.06 -26.58
CA SER A 552 -2.79 22.21 -28.04
C SER A 552 -3.56 21.02 -28.61
N ASP A 553 -3.17 19.81 -28.25
CA ASP A 553 -3.75 18.58 -28.77
C ASP A 553 -5.16 18.37 -28.19
N LEU A 554 -5.34 18.69 -26.90
CA LEU A 554 -6.66 18.72 -26.28
C LEU A 554 -7.59 19.72 -26.97
N ALA A 555 -7.09 20.91 -27.25
CA ALA A 555 -7.87 21.97 -27.92
C ALA A 555 -8.33 21.57 -29.33
N GLN A 556 -7.48 20.84 -30.09
CA GLN A 556 -7.84 20.34 -31.42
C GLN A 556 -8.99 19.32 -31.37
N VAL A 557 -9.05 18.53 -30.32
CA VAL A 557 -9.93 17.38 -30.21
C VAL A 557 -11.27 17.72 -29.57
N LEU A 558 -11.31 18.77 -28.73
CA LEU A 558 -12.52 19.21 -28.04
C LEU A 558 -13.63 19.62 -28.99
N GLY A 559 -13.29 20.11 -30.18
CA GLY A 559 -14.29 20.58 -31.15
C GLY A 559 -15.18 21.68 -30.55
N ALA A 560 -16.48 21.40 -30.50
CA ALA A 560 -17.46 22.34 -29.92
C ALA A 560 -17.49 22.33 -28.37
N ALA A 561 -16.85 21.38 -27.71
CA ALA A 561 -16.88 21.28 -26.25
C ALA A 561 -15.88 22.24 -25.57
N ALA A 562 -16.08 22.44 -24.26
CA ALA A 562 -15.12 23.13 -23.41
C ALA A 562 -14.62 22.15 -22.33
N LEU A 563 -13.29 22.14 -22.08
CA LEU A 563 -12.69 21.42 -20.98
C LEU A 563 -12.50 22.35 -19.79
N LEU A 564 -12.91 21.89 -18.62
CA LEU A 564 -12.77 22.59 -17.35
C LEU A 564 -11.95 21.68 -16.40
N GLU A 565 -10.67 21.98 -16.22
CA GLU A 565 -9.84 21.27 -15.28
C GLU A 565 -9.70 22.03 -13.98
N PHE A 566 -10.26 21.47 -12.92
CA PHE A 566 -10.18 22.05 -11.58
C PHE A 566 -8.89 21.62 -10.89
N VAL A 567 -8.24 22.56 -10.23
CA VAL A 567 -6.96 22.40 -9.57
C VAL A 567 -7.03 22.98 -8.17
N ASP A 568 -6.72 22.18 -7.16
CA ASP A 568 -6.54 22.64 -5.78
C ASP A 568 -5.05 22.86 -5.50
N LEU A 569 -4.71 24.07 -5.13
CA LEU A 569 -3.38 24.42 -4.67
C LEU A 569 -3.46 25.20 -3.36
N ASP A 570 -2.91 24.58 -2.30
CA ASP A 570 -2.83 25.17 -0.97
C ASP A 570 -4.21 25.66 -0.43
N GLY A 571 -5.28 24.89 -0.74
CA GLY A 571 -6.67 25.19 -0.33
C GLY A 571 -7.40 26.19 -1.23
N THR A 572 -6.76 26.70 -2.26
CA THR A 572 -7.38 27.60 -3.26
C THR A 572 -7.73 26.79 -4.51
N LEU A 573 -8.99 26.88 -4.92
CA LEU A 573 -9.49 26.26 -6.12
C LEU A 573 -9.27 27.16 -7.34
N HIS A 574 -8.69 26.58 -8.38
CA HIS A 574 -8.48 27.20 -9.69
C HIS A 574 -9.11 26.35 -10.78
N ALA A 575 -9.34 26.93 -11.95
CA ALA A 575 -9.77 26.21 -13.14
C ALA A 575 -8.93 26.60 -14.35
N VAL A 576 -8.43 25.58 -15.07
CA VAL A 576 -7.92 25.75 -16.43
C VAL A 576 -9.05 25.45 -17.40
N VAL A 577 -9.34 26.39 -18.27
CA VAL A 577 -10.41 26.31 -19.28
C VAL A 577 -9.78 26.22 -20.66
N ILE A 578 -10.14 25.18 -21.43
CA ILE A 578 -9.82 25.06 -22.84
C ILE A 578 -11.13 25.17 -23.64
N ALA A 579 -11.29 26.22 -24.43
CA ALA A 579 -12.48 26.41 -25.26
C ALA A 579 -12.13 27.25 -26.50
N GLY A 580 -12.64 26.83 -27.66
CA GLY A 580 -12.40 27.53 -28.93
C GLY A 580 -10.90 27.74 -29.24
N GLY A 581 -10.07 26.77 -28.97
CA GLY A 581 -8.62 26.81 -29.18
C GLY A 581 -7.81 27.67 -28.18
N ARG A 582 -8.47 28.26 -27.17
CA ARG A 582 -7.82 29.14 -26.18
C ARG A 582 -7.72 28.43 -24.85
N VAL A 583 -6.58 28.59 -24.17
CA VAL A 583 -6.31 28.06 -22.83
C VAL A 583 -6.25 29.22 -21.84
N ARG A 584 -7.06 29.19 -20.80
CA ARG A 584 -7.16 30.26 -19.80
C ARG A 584 -7.14 29.69 -18.40
N LEU A 585 -6.57 30.43 -17.44
CA LEU A 585 -6.55 30.11 -16.02
C LEU A 585 -7.45 31.09 -15.25
N ARG A 586 -8.25 30.57 -14.32
CA ARG A 586 -9.12 31.38 -13.45
C ARG A 586 -9.01 30.88 -12.01
N THR A 587 -8.82 31.79 -11.07
CA THR A 587 -8.98 31.51 -9.63
C THR A 587 -10.46 31.59 -9.26
N LEU A 588 -10.95 30.62 -8.51
CA LEU A 588 -12.37 30.49 -8.15
C LEU A 588 -12.65 30.85 -6.68
N GLY A 589 -11.98 30.19 -5.74
CA GLY A 589 -12.22 30.44 -4.32
C GLY A 589 -11.64 29.36 -3.40
N ASP A 590 -12.22 29.19 -2.21
CA ASP A 590 -11.76 28.25 -1.20
C ASP A 590 -12.29 26.83 -1.46
N THR A 591 -11.40 25.86 -1.48
CA THR A 591 -11.73 24.43 -1.61
C THR A 591 -12.57 23.92 -0.44
N THR A 592 -12.40 24.46 0.76
CA THR A 592 -13.17 24.09 1.96
C THR A 592 -14.64 24.48 1.80
N GLN A 593 -14.90 25.67 1.29
CA GLN A 593 -16.24 26.13 0.97
C GLN A 593 -16.95 25.21 -0.04
N ALA A 594 -16.24 24.82 -1.11
CA ALA A 594 -16.77 23.88 -2.10
C ALA A 594 -17.14 22.54 -1.45
N ARG A 595 -16.25 21.99 -0.61
CA ARG A 595 -16.46 20.74 0.14
C ARG A 595 -17.71 20.78 1.00
N ASP A 596 -17.89 21.85 1.77
CA ASP A 596 -19.05 22.01 2.67
C ASP A 596 -20.36 22.09 1.88
N LEU A 597 -20.38 22.83 0.78
CA LEU A 597 -21.53 22.91 -0.10
C LEU A 597 -21.88 21.55 -0.73
N ILE A 598 -20.87 20.80 -1.21
CA ILE A 598 -21.06 19.46 -1.77
C ILE A 598 -21.65 18.50 -0.72
N ASN A 599 -21.14 18.53 0.51
CA ASN A 599 -21.67 17.69 1.58
C ASN A 599 -23.12 18.02 1.90
N ARG A 600 -23.52 19.30 1.90
CA ARG A 600 -24.91 19.73 2.07
C ARG A 600 -25.81 19.31 0.90
N ALA A 601 -25.33 19.43 -0.34
CA ALA A 601 -26.05 18.96 -1.53
C ALA A 601 -26.31 17.44 -1.43
N ARG A 602 -25.29 16.66 -1.09
CA ARG A 602 -25.42 15.21 -0.89
C ARG A 602 -26.40 14.84 0.21
N PHE A 603 -26.36 15.55 1.34
CA PHE A 603 -27.32 15.35 2.41
C PHE A 603 -28.77 15.61 1.92
N ALA A 604 -29.01 16.72 1.23
CA ALA A 604 -30.30 17.06 0.69
C ALA A 604 -30.80 16.00 -0.31
N MET A 605 -29.99 15.58 -1.26
CA MET A 605 -30.32 14.54 -2.22
C MET A 605 -30.60 13.18 -1.57
N HIS A 606 -29.79 12.77 -0.60
CA HIS A 606 -30.05 11.56 0.17
C HIS A 606 -31.41 11.60 0.91
N ARG A 607 -31.80 12.76 1.41
CA ARG A 607 -33.13 12.93 2.01
C ARG A 607 -34.26 12.79 0.99
N LEU A 608 -34.08 13.31 -0.23
CA LEU A 608 -35.09 13.24 -1.30
C LEU A 608 -35.30 11.82 -1.84
N THR A 609 -34.25 10.98 -1.83
CA THR A 609 -34.34 9.58 -2.31
C THR A 609 -34.88 8.59 -1.26
N ARG A 610 -35.11 9.01 0.00
CA ARG A 610 -35.67 8.12 1.05
C ARG A 610 -37.18 8.11 1.05
N ARG A 611 -37.80 6.93 0.88
CA ARG A 611 -39.26 6.72 0.90
C ARG A 611 -39.96 7.15 2.20
N SER A 612 -39.23 7.16 3.33
CA SER A 612 -39.78 7.52 4.66
C SER A 612 -39.71 9.01 4.98
N THR A 613 -39.41 9.86 4.01
CA THR A 613 -39.26 11.31 4.23
C THR A 613 -40.65 11.97 4.26
N SER A 614 -40.97 12.70 5.35
CA SER A 614 -42.22 13.45 5.42
C SER A 614 -42.24 14.55 4.35
N HIS A 615 -43.43 14.94 3.91
CA HIS A 615 -43.61 15.99 2.90
C HIS A 615 -42.87 17.29 3.29
N ALA A 616 -43.02 17.75 4.52
CA ALA A 616 -42.35 18.96 5.01
C ALA A 616 -40.80 18.82 4.94
N SER A 617 -40.25 17.64 5.30
CA SER A 617 -38.83 17.37 5.19
C SER A 617 -38.35 17.28 3.74
N GLY A 618 -39.15 16.77 2.84
CA GLY A 618 -38.89 16.77 1.39
C GLY A 618 -38.84 18.19 0.81
N VAL A 619 -39.79 19.04 1.14
CA VAL A 619 -39.81 20.46 0.73
C VAL A 619 -38.54 21.19 1.27
N ALA A 620 -38.20 20.98 2.51
CA ALA A 620 -37.01 21.58 3.12
C ALA A 620 -35.70 21.08 2.44
N ALA A 621 -35.61 19.77 2.12
CA ALA A 621 -34.49 19.21 1.43
C ALA A 621 -34.33 19.74 0.00
N GLN A 622 -35.45 19.93 -0.71
CA GLN A 622 -35.45 20.52 -2.05
C GLN A 622 -35.03 21.98 -2.04
N ALA A 623 -35.53 22.78 -1.09
CA ALA A 623 -35.15 24.17 -0.92
C ALA A 623 -33.62 24.28 -0.58
N LEU A 624 -33.12 23.42 0.31
CA LEU A 624 -31.70 23.33 0.62
C LEU A 624 -30.90 23.00 -0.64
N LEU A 625 -31.33 21.99 -1.41
CA LEU A 625 -30.62 21.57 -2.63
C LEU A 625 -30.54 22.72 -3.65
N THR A 626 -31.64 23.40 -3.90
CA THR A 626 -31.71 24.54 -4.82
C THR A 626 -30.76 25.66 -4.39
N GLY A 627 -30.77 26.04 -3.11
CA GLY A 627 -29.91 27.10 -2.60
C GLY A 627 -28.42 26.72 -2.64
N VAL A 628 -28.09 25.48 -2.32
CA VAL A 628 -26.71 24.98 -2.35
C VAL A 628 -26.22 24.83 -3.80
N ALA A 629 -27.04 24.34 -4.71
CA ALA A 629 -26.74 24.21 -6.12
C ALA A 629 -26.45 25.59 -6.78
N ALA A 630 -27.24 26.59 -6.47
CA ALA A 630 -26.99 27.96 -6.94
C ALA A 630 -25.62 28.51 -6.45
N ARG A 631 -25.30 28.28 -5.17
CA ARG A 631 -24.01 28.71 -4.59
C ARG A 631 -22.83 27.96 -5.19
N LEU A 632 -22.97 26.66 -5.45
CA LEU A 632 -21.93 25.87 -6.12
C LEU A 632 -21.73 26.38 -7.56
N ASP A 633 -22.80 26.69 -8.27
CA ASP A 633 -22.76 27.22 -9.61
C ASP A 633 -22.05 28.60 -9.65
N GLU A 634 -22.37 29.48 -8.71
CA GLU A 634 -21.68 30.78 -8.52
C GLU A 634 -20.20 30.64 -8.23
N LEU A 635 -19.81 29.62 -7.49
CA LEU A 635 -18.40 29.35 -7.16
C LEU A 635 -17.65 28.71 -8.33
N LEU A 636 -18.27 27.71 -9.00
CA LEU A 636 -17.55 26.81 -9.92
C LEU A 636 -17.69 27.18 -11.39
N LEU A 637 -18.93 27.50 -11.87
CA LEU A 637 -19.22 27.63 -13.30
C LEU A 637 -19.50 29.05 -13.77
N ARG A 638 -20.20 29.87 -13.00
CA ARG A 638 -20.45 31.27 -13.37
C ARG A 638 -19.19 32.09 -13.64
N PRO A 639 -18.09 31.95 -12.85
CA PRO A 639 -16.85 32.65 -13.17
C PRO A 639 -16.19 32.22 -14.48
N LEU A 640 -16.60 31.07 -15.03
CA LEU A 640 -16.08 30.48 -16.25
C LEU A 640 -17.03 30.68 -17.46
N ALA A 641 -18.24 31.21 -17.24
CA ALA A 641 -19.28 31.32 -18.27
C ALA A 641 -18.83 32.09 -19.53
N SER A 642 -18.10 33.20 -19.36
CA SER A 642 -17.58 33.97 -20.48
C SER A 642 -16.52 33.23 -21.32
N MET A 643 -15.91 32.19 -20.79
CA MET A 643 -14.90 31.38 -21.46
C MET A 643 -15.48 30.11 -22.06
N ALA A 644 -16.33 29.40 -21.28
CA ALA A 644 -16.93 28.13 -21.69
C ALA A 644 -18.18 28.30 -22.57
N GLY A 645 -18.94 29.40 -22.43
CA GLY A 645 -20.23 29.59 -23.09
C GLY A 645 -21.21 28.44 -22.80
N ASP A 646 -22.13 28.16 -23.71
CA ASP A 646 -23.09 27.08 -23.60
C ASP A 646 -22.61 25.74 -24.21
N ARG A 647 -21.30 25.59 -24.38
CA ARG A 647 -20.70 24.38 -24.98
C ARG A 647 -20.89 23.16 -24.10
N PRO A 648 -20.99 21.96 -24.66
CA PRO A 648 -20.83 20.73 -23.88
C PRO A 648 -19.58 20.77 -23.03
N LEU A 649 -19.64 20.24 -21.81
CA LEU A 649 -18.53 20.31 -20.86
C LEU A 649 -17.80 18.97 -20.74
N VAL A 650 -16.48 19.03 -20.77
CA VAL A 650 -15.60 17.98 -20.24
C VAL A 650 -15.02 18.52 -18.93
N VAL A 651 -15.39 17.91 -17.83
CA VAL A 651 -15.01 18.37 -16.50
C VAL A 651 -13.98 17.41 -15.91
N VAL A 652 -12.85 17.94 -15.48
CA VAL A 652 -11.81 17.19 -14.76
C VAL A 652 -11.79 17.69 -13.31
N PRO A 653 -12.53 17.02 -12.41
CA PRO A 653 -12.68 17.47 -11.03
C PRO A 653 -11.47 17.10 -10.17
N THR A 654 -11.26 17.81 -9.06
CA THR A 654 -10.26 17.52 -8.02
C THR A 654 -10.91 17.34 -6.66
N GLY A 655 -10.36 16.47 -5.82
CA GLY A 655 -10.77 16.27 -4.43
C GLY A 655 -12.28 16.08 -4.26
N PRO A 656 -12.95 16.93 -3.47
CA PRO A 656 -14.38 16.82 -3.20
C PRO A 656 -15.28 16.91 -4.44
N LEU A 657 -14.83 17.59 -5.50
CA LEU A 657 -15.60 17.75 -6.74
C LEU A 657 -15.81 16.42 -7.49
N GLN A 658 -15.03 15.38 -7.19
CA GLN A 658 -15.20 14.04 -7.75
C GLN A 658 -16.58 13.40 -7.40
N ALA A 659 -17.20 13.84 -6.32
CA ALA A 659 -18.49 13.33 -5.85
C ALA A 659 -19.66 14.29 -6.17
N LEU A 660 -19.44 15.33 -6.99
CA LEU A 660 -20.46 16.30 -7.34
C LEU A 660 -21.34 15.75 -8.48
N PRO A 661 -22.65 15.65 -8.30
CA PRO A 661 -23.59 15.42 -9.39
C PRO A 661 -23.80 16.71 -10.18
N TRP A 662 -23.00 16.93 -11.22
CA TRP A 662 -22.88 18.19 -11.96
C TRP A 662 -24.22 18.73 -12.50
N SER A 663 -25.17 17.84 -12.82
CA SER A 663 -26.49 18.21 -13.34
C SER A 663 -27.35 19.01 -12.36
N ILE A 664 -27.07 19.02 -11.05
CA ILE A 664 -27.79 19.88 -10.10
C ILE A 664 -27.47 21.37 -10.28
N LEU A 665 -26.32 21.69 -10.90
CA LEU A 665 -25.91 23.07 -11.08
C LEU A 665 -26.77 23.74 -12.17
N PRO A 666 -27.33 24.95 -11.95
CA PRO A 666 -28.13 25.66 -12.93
C PRO A 666 -27.50 25.78 -14.30
N SER A 667 -26.18 26.03 -14.37
CA SER A 667 -25.44 26.14 -15.64
C SER A 667 -25.27 24.80 -16.38
N CYS A 668 -25.69 23.68 -15.77
CA CYS A 668 -25.61 22.32 -16.35
C CYS A 668 -26.97 21.77 -16.75
N HIS A 669 -28.07 22.45 -16.49
CA HIS A 669 -29.42 21.95 -16.81
C HIS A 669 -29.56 21.74 -18.31
N GLY A 670 -29.79 20.49 -18.74
CA GLY A 670 -29.91 20.10 -20.16
C GLY A 670 -28.58 20.19 -20.96
N ARG A 671 -27.48 20.54 -20.32
CA ARG A 671 -26.18 20.68 -20.93
C ARG A 671 -25.43 19.36 -20.82
N PRO A 672 -24.84 18.82 -21.90
CA PRO A 672 -24.03 17.61 -21.82
C PRO A 672 -22.78 17.84 -20.98
N VAL A 673 -22.58 16.97 -19.96
CA VAL A 673 -21.42 17.01 -19.07
C VAL A 673 -20.78 15.63 -19.05
N THR A 674 -19.51 15.57 -19.45
CA THR A 674 -18.66 14.37 -19.27
C THR A 674 -17.67 14.67 -18.16
N VAL A 675 -17.63 13.82 -17.15
CA VAL A 675 -16.62 13.87 -16.08
C VAL A 675 -15.44 12.98 -16.47
N ALA A 676 -14.22 13.47 -16.36
CA ALA A 676 -13.03 12.69 -16.66
C ALA A 676 -12.08 12.67 -15.45
N PRO A 677 -11.51 11.53 -15.09
CA PRO A 677 -10.48 11.45 -14.04
C PRO A 677 -9.25 12.30 -14.35
N SER A 678 -8.89 12.44 -15.63
CA SER A 678 -7.86 13.33 -16.13
C SER A 678 -8.15 13.68 -17.60
N ALA A 679 -7.65 14.83 -18.05
CA ALA A 679 -7.76 15.23 -19.46
C ALA A 679 -7.00 14.27 -20.38
N THR A 680 -5.87 13.73 -19.90
CA THR A 680 -5.09 12.72 -20.61
C THR A 680 -5.88 11.43 -20.81
N LEU A 681 -6.60 10.94 -19.78
CA LEU A 681 -7.43 9.75 -19.88
C LEU A 681 -8.60 9.97 -20.85
N TRP A 682 -9.26 11.11 -20.78
CA TRP A 682 -10.30 11.51 -21.71
C TRP A 682 -9.82 11.51 -23.17
N TYR A 683 -8.64 12.04 -23.41
CA TYR A 683 -8.02 12.08 -24.74
C TYR A 683 -7.68 10.68 -25.25
N THR A 684 -7.07 9.83 -24.43
CA THR A 684 -6.60 8.48 -24.83
C THR A 684 -7.73 7.46 -24.93
N GLY A 685 -8.85 7.65 -24.23
CA GLY A 685 -10.04 6.79 -24.27
C GLY A 685 -10.87 6.90 -25.57
N ARG A 686 -10.42 7.67 -26.58
CA ARG A 686 -11.08 7.84 -27.87
C ARG A 686 -10.91 6.63 -28.78
N PRO A 687 -11.87 6.34 -29.65
CA PRO A 687 -11.87 5.08 -30.43
C PRO A 687 -10.73 5.00 -31.44
N ALA A 688 -10.14 3.82 -31.52
CA ALA A 688 -9.35 3.35 -32.66
C ALA A 688 -10.14 2.45 -33.63
N GLY A 689 -11.49 2.44 -33.58
CA GLY A 689 -12.35 1.60 -34.41
C GLY A 689 -13.43 0.92 -33.55
N GLY A 690 -14.67 0.85 -34.07
CA GLY A 690 -15.80 0.23 -33.37
C GLY A 690 -15.63 -1.28 -33.21
N THR A 691 -15.92 -1.83 -32.04
CA THR A 691 -16.00 -3.29 -31.82
C THR A 691 -17.39 -3.79 -32.17
N ALA A 692 -17.46 -4.95 -32.80
CA ALA A 692 -18.70 -5.67 -33.07
C ALA A 692 -19.12 -6.43 -31.79
N GLY A 693 -19.63 -5.73 -30.78
CA GLY A 693 -20.16 -6.32 -29.55
C GLY A 693 -21.67 -6.10 -29.41
N GLN A 694 -22.33 -7.02 -28.70
CA GLN A 694 -23.75 -6.87 -28.36
C GLN A 694 -23.97 -6.06 -27.10
N ALA A 695 -25.21 -5.59 -26.89
CA ALA A 695 -25.62 -5.05 -25.61
C ALA A 695 -25.84 -6.19 -24.60
N VAL A 696 -25.47 -5.96 -23.36
CA VAL A 696 -25.65 -6.87 -22.21
C VAL A 696 -26.48 -6.15 -21.16
N VAL A 697 -27.54 -6.78 -20.69
CA VAL A 697 -28.42 -6.25 -19.64
C VAL A 697 -28.53 -7.28 -18.52
N ALA A 698 -28.18 -6.91 -17.29
CA ALA A 698 -28.27 -7.82 -16.15
C ALA A 698 -28.79 -7.11 -14.90
N ALA A 699 -29.64 -7.83 -14.14
CA ALA A 699 -30.13 -7.34 -12.85
C ALA A 699 -29.78 -8.30 -11.70
N GLY A 700 -29.30 -7.73 -10.59
CA GLY A 700 -29.07 -8.45 -9.36
C GLY A 700 -30.36 -8.71 -8.57
N PRO A 701 -30.34 -9.65 -7.62
CA PRO A 701 -31.52 -10.03 -6.85
C PRO A 701 -31.94 -8.99 -5.80
N GLY A 702 -33.21 -9.08 -5.37
CA GLY A 702 -33.74 -8.34 -4.21
C GLY A 702 -34.09 -6.88 -4.47
N LEU A 703 -34.16 -6.47 -5.73
CA LEU A 703 -34.55 -5.14 -6.20
C LEU A 703 -35.63 -5.29 -7.29
N PRO A 704 -36.92 -5.21 -6.93
CA PRO A 704 -38.02 -5.32 -7.93
C PRO A 704 -37.95 -4.27 -9.03
N GLY A 705 -37.48 -3.06 -8.71
CA GLY A 705 -37.22 -2.00 -9.69
C GLY A 705 -36.12 -2.36 -10.68
N ALA A 706 -35.05 -2.99 -10.24
CA ALA A 706 -33.95 -3.39 -11.09
C ALA A 706 -34.31 -4.46 -12.11
N GLU A 707 -35.16 -5.43 -11.75
CA GLU A 707 -35.65 -6.45 -12.70
C GLU A 707 -36.57 -5.81 -13.75
N ALA A 708 -37.50 -4.94 -13.34
CA ALA A 708 -38.35 -4.21 -14.26
C ALA A 708 -37.56 -3.29 -15.20
N GLU A 709 -36.53 -2.62 -14.67
CA GLU A 709 -35.60 -1.80 -15.43
C GLU A 709 -34.85 -2.63 -16.48
N ALA A 710 -34.29 -3.80 -16.06
CA ALA A 710 -33.55 -4.68 -16.97
C ALA A 710 -34.44 -5.17 -18.13
N VAL A 711 -35.67 -5.59 -17.86
CA VAL A 711 -36.65 -5.98 -18.91
C VAL A 711 -36.91 -4.83 -19.89
N ALA A 712 -37.16 -3.63 -19.38
CA ALA A 712 -37.44 -2.46 -20.22
C ALA A 712 -36.22 -2.03 -21.06
N VAL A 713 -34.99 -2.05 -20.49
CA VAL A 713 -33.77 -1.71 -21.20
C VAL A 713 -33.43 -2.77 -22.23
N ALA A 714 -33.59 -4.07 -21.92
CA ALA A 714 -33.40 -5.17 -22.84
C ALA A 714 -34.30 -5.08 -24.07
N ALA A 715 -35.57 -4.73 -23.85
CA ALA A 715 -36.54 -4.51 -24.94
C ALA A 715 -36.11 -3.36 -25.87
N ILE A 716 -35.57 -2.25 -25.33
CA ILE A 716 -35.09 -1.11 -26.13
C ILE A 716 -33.92 -1.54 -27.03
N HIS A 717 -32.97 -2.34 -26.49
CA HIS A 717 -31.81 -2.78 -27.23
C HIS A 717 -31.99 -4.12 -27.97
N ARG A 718 -33.19 -4.72 -27.90
CA ARG A 718 -33.58 -5.99 -28.55
C ARG A 718 -32.64 -7.14 -28.17
N VAL A 719 -32.35 -7.25 -26.89
CA VAL A 719 -31.53 -8.32 -26.29
C VAL A 719 -32.31 -9.00 -25.18
N THR A 720 -31.82 -10.16 -24.74
CA THR A 720 -32.38 -10.87 -23.58
C THR A 720 -31.63 -10.42 -22.32
N GLU A 721 -32.38 -10.08 -21.30
CA GLU A 721 -31.85 -9.74 -19.99
C GLU A 721 -31.40 -10.99 -19.21
N THR A 722 -30.42 -10.80 -18.34
CA THR A 722 -29.95 -11.83 -17.42
C THR A 722 -30.37 -11.43 -16.01
N THR A 723 -31.41 -12.08 -15.50
CA THR A 723 -32.02 -11.74 -14.20
C THR A 723 -32.20 -12.96 -13.29
N GLY A 724 -32.63 -12.75 -12.06
CA GLY A 724 -32.90 -13.80 -11.11
C GLY A 724 -31.71 -14.71 -10.87
N ARG A 725 -31.92 -16.04 -10.87
CA ARG A 725 -30.85 -17.01 -10.61
C ARG A 725 -29.81 -17.13 -11.73
N ALA A 726 -30.09 -16.65 -12.92
CA ALA A 726 -29.17 -16.67 -14.06
C ALA A 726 -28.10 -15.59 -13.95
N ALA A 727 -28.36 -14.51 -13.21
CA ALA A 727 -27.45 -13.37 -13.05
C ALA A 727 -26.29 -13.71 -12.08
N THR A 728 -25.53 -14.75 -12.38
CA THR A 728 -24.33 -15.13 -11.60
C THR A 728 -23.11 -14.31 -12.01
N VAL A 729 -22.13 -14.16 -11.12
CA VAL A 729 -20.86 -13.46 -11.42
C VAL A 729 -20.20 -14.05 -12.65
N LYS A 730 -20.17 -15.37 -12.78
CA LYS A 730 -19.57 -16.06 -13.93
C LYS A 730 -20.30 -15.73 -15.23
N ALA A 731 -21.63 -15.79 -15.24
CA ALA A 731 -22.44 -15.51 -16.43
C ALA A 731 -22.32 -14.04 -16.86
N VAL A 732 -22.44 -13.12 -15.91
CA VAL A 732 -22.35 -11.68 -16.17
C VAL A 732 -20.95 -11.30 -16.62
N THR A 733 -19.88 -11.78 -15.98
CA THR A 733 -18.50 -11.50 -16.39
C THR A 733 -18.20 -12.03 -17.80
N ALA A 734 -18.68 -13.24 -18.14
CA ALA A 734 -18.54 -13.78 -19.48
C ALA A 734 -19.26 -12.94 -20.55
N ALA A 735 -20.46 -12.44 -20.24
CA ALA A 735 -21.21 -11.57 -21.14
C ALA A 735 -20.57 -10.18 -21.30
N LEU A 736 -19.94 -9.65 -20.24
CA LEU A 736 -19.24 -8.36 -20.26
C LEU A 736 -17.98 -8.37 -21.17
N ASP A 737 -17.37 -9.52 -21.40
CA ASP A 737 -16.09 -9.62 -22.13
C ASP A 737 -16.24 -9.20 -23.60
N GLY A 738 -15.92 -7.94 -23.89
CA GLY A 738 -16.02 -7.35 -25.24
C GLY A 738 -17.40 -6.83 -25.62
N ALA A 739 -18.30 -6.68 -24.67
CA ALA A 739 -19.62 -6.08 -24.92
C ALA A 739 -19.49 -4.63 -25.45
N LYS A 740 -20.40 -4.20 -26.33
CA LYS A 740 -20.48 -2.82 -26.80
C LYS A 740 -21.10 -1.91 -25.74
N LEU A 741 -22.15 -2.39 -25.11
CA LEU A 741 -22.87 -1.71 -24.03
C LEU A 741 -23.20 -2.73 -22.95
N ALA A 742 -22.96 -2.40 -21.70
CA ALA A 742 -23.40 -3.20 -20.57
C ALA A 742 -24.27 -2.33 -19.64
N HIS A 743 -25.44 -2.83 -19.26
CA HIS A 743 -26.30 -2.24 -18.25
C HIS A 743 -26.44 -3.19 -17.07
N LEU A 744 -26.01 -2.75 -15.89
CA LEU A 744 -26.00 -3.53 -14.67
C LEU A 744 -26.83 -2.82 -13.59
N SER A 745 -27.96 -3.42 -13.22
CA SER A 745 -28.86 -2.94 -12.18
C SER A 745 -28.79 -3.85 -10.97
N ALA A 746 -28.20 -3.40 -9.86
CA ALA A 746 -28.00 -4.24 -8.68
C ALA A 746 -27.79 -3.43 -7.40
N HIS A 747 -27.85 -4.09 -6.24
CA HIS A 747 -27.36 -3.47 -5.03
C HIS A 747 -25.87 -3.16 -5.12
N GLY A 748 -25.53 -1.88 -5.04
CA GLY A 748 -24.16 -1.41 -4.95
C GLY A 748 -23.67 -1.38 -3.49
N ARG A 749 -22.45 -1.85 -3.26
CA ARG A 749 -21.78 -1.75 -1.96
C ARG A 749 -20.42 -1.09 -2.13
N ILE A 750 -20.22 0.06 -1.48
CA ILE A 750 -18.88 0.66 -1.35
C ILE A 750 -18.22 0.04 -0.14
N HIS A 751 -16.95 -0.37 -0.30
CA HIS A 751 -16.11 -0.82 0.82
C HIS A 751 -15.14 0.31 1.21
N PRO A 752 -15.41 1.06 2.32
CA PRO A 752 -14.65 2.29 2.62
C PRO A 752 -13.16 2.07 2.87
N GLN A 753 -12.82 0.93 3.50
CA GLN A 753 -11.43 0.61 3.87
C GLN A 753 -10.66 -0.08 2.73
N ASN A 754 -11.36 -0.74 1.81
CA ASN A 754 -10.74 -1.41 0.68
C ASN A 754 -11.62 -1.29 -0.58
N PRO A 755 -11.46 -0.23 -1.37
CA PRO A 755 -12.30 0.06 -2.52
C PRO A 755 -12.35 -1.04 -3.59
N LEU A 756 -11.38 -1.97 -3.60
CA LEU A 756 -11.36 -3.10 -4.53
C LEU A 756 -12.40 -4.18 -4.20
N PHE A 757 -12.96 -4.17 -2.99
CA PHE A 757 -14.13 -4.99 -2.61
C PHE A 757 -15.47 -4.25 -2.76
N SER A 758 -15.46 -3.03 -3.28
CA SER A 758 -16.68 -2.41 -3.76
C SER A 758 -17.29 -3.28 -4.85
N SER A 759 -18.60 -3.52 -4.80
CA SER A 759 -19.20 -4.61 -5.57
C SER A 759 -20.64 -4.34 -5.95
N LEU A 760 -21.12 -5.07 -6.95
CA LEU A 760 -22.51 -5.25 -7.30
C LEU A 760 -22.96 -6.62 -6.82
N MET A 761 -24.09 -6.69 -6.12
CA MET A 761 -24.62 -7.95 -5.64
C MET A 761 -25.36 -8.68 -6.76
N LEU A 762 -24.88 -9.86 -7.14
CA LEU A 762 -25.49 -10.76 -8.11
C LEU A 762 -26.07 -12.00 -7.43
N ALA A 763 -26.62 -12.94 -8.21
CA ALA A 763 -27.35 -14.10 -7.72
C ALA A 763 -26.52 -15.02 -6.80
N ASP A 764 -25.26 -15.20 -7.12
CA ASP A 764 -24.31 -16.05 -6.38
C ASP A 764 -23.37 -15.25 -5.48
N GLY A 765 -23.50 -13.92 -5.42
CA GLY A 765 -22.73 -13.05 -4.54
C GLY A 765 -22.18 -11.78 -5.20
N PRO A 766 -21.22 -11.09 -4.54
CA PRO A 766 -20.69 -9.84 -5.05
C PRO A 766 -19.81 -10.01 -6.30
N LEU A 767 -20.10 -9.23 -7.33
CA LEU A 767 -19.18 -8.94 -8.44
C LEU A 767 -18.23 -7.83 -7.98
N THR A 768 -16.95 -8.16 -7.79
CA THR A 768 -15.93 -7.27 -7.26
C THR A 768 -15.00 -6.73 -8.35
N VAL A 769 -14.14 -5.77 -8.00
CA VAL A 769 -13.06 -5.29 -8.89
C VAL A 769 -12.15 -6.46 -9.33
N TYR A 770 -11.86 -7.40 -8.45
CA TYR A 770 -11.03 -8.57 -8.77
C TYR A 770 -11.62 -9.45 -9.87
N ASP A 771 -12.94 -9.54 -9.96
CA ASP A 771 -13.62 -10.27 -11.03
C ASP A 771 -13.48 -9.52 -12.36
N LEU A 772 -13.60 -8.18 -12.35
CA LEU A 772 -13.47 -7.34 -13.54
C LEU A 772 -12.05 -7.35 -14.11
N GLU A 773 -11.00 -7.44 -13.27
CA GLU A 773 -9.60 -7.53 -13.72
C GLU A 773 -9.31 -8.75 -14.61
N HIS A 774 -10.18 -9.77 -14.61
CA HIS A 774 -10.08 -10.96 -15.47
C HIS A 774 -10.66 -10.78 -16.87
N LEU A 775 -11.39 -9.69 -17.15
CA LEU A 775 -11.93 -9.40 -18.47
C LEU A 775 -10.82 -9.35 -19.54
N ARG A 776 -11.06 -9.99 -20.68
CA ARG A 776 -10.13 -9.95 -21.82
C ARG A 776 -10.23 -8.63 -22.57
N ARG A 777 -11.45 -8.15 -22.73
CA ARG A 777 -11.78 -6.86 -23.33
C ARG A 777 -12.83 -6.21 -22.47
N ALA A 778 -12.54 -5.03 -21.95
CA ALA A 778 -13.56 -4.27 -21.24
C ALA A 778 -14.72 -3.92 -22.18
N PRO A 779 -15.95 -3.82 -21.67
CA PRO A 779 -17.07 -3.25 -22.41
C PRO A 779 -16.73 -1.83 -22.87
N GLU A 780 -17.21 -1.41 -24.05
CA GLU A 780 -16.96 -0.05 -24.53
C GLU A 780 -17.68 0.98 -23.65
N MET A 781 -18.92 0.68 -23.27
CA MET A 781 -19.72 1.50 -22.37
C MET A 781 -20.36 0.64 -21.28
N VAL A 782 -20.36 1.16 -20.04
CA VAL A 782 -21.03 0.51 -18.92
C VAL A 782 -21.97 1.49 -18.23
N VAL A 783 -23.19 1.06 -17.99
CA VAL A 783 -24.19 1.75 -17.16
C VAL A 783 -24.32 0.98 -15.85
N LEU A 784 -24.00 1.62 -14.74
CA LEU A 784 -24.09 1.07 -13.40
C LEU A 784 -25.29 1.71 -12.68
N ALA A 785 -26.44 1.10 -12.82
CA ALA A 785 -27.69 1.53 -12.16
C ALA A 785 -27.72 0.95 -10.72
N ALA A 786 -26.82 1.44 -9.87
CA ALA A 786 -26.63 0.98 -8.50
C ALA A 786 -26.18 2.13 -7.59
N CYS A 787 -26.50 2.03 -6.31
CA CYS A 787 -26.20 3.08 -5.33
C CYS A 787 -24.71 3.33 -5.20
N ASP A 788 -24.29 4.58 -5.29
CA ASP A 788 -22.92 5.08 -5.01
C ASP A 788 -21.79 4.47 -5.83
N VAL A 789 -22.01 3.50 -6.72
CA VAL A 789 -20.93 2.76 -7.41
C VAL A 789 -20.10 3.61 -8.37
N GLY A 790 -20.63 4.74 -8.80
CA GLY A 790 -19.89 5.74 -9.58
C GLY A 790 -18.98 6.63 -8.73
N ARG A 791 -19.14 6.60 -7.42
CA ARG A 791 -18.32 7.39 -6.50
C ARG A 791 -16.94 6.72 -6.31
N PRO A 792 -15.88 7.35 -6.77
CA PRO A 792 -14.55 6.80 -6.52
C PRO A 792 -14.13 7.02 -5.06
N SER A 793 -13.33 6.10 -4.52
CA SER A 793 -12.49 6.39 -3.36
C SER A 793 -11.29 7.19 -3.84
N VAL A 794 -11.13 8.40 -3.34
CA VAL A 794 -10.06 9.31 -3.75
C VAL A 794 -8.88 9.18 -2.79
N SER A 795 -7.73 8.85 -3.33
CA SER A 795 -6.45 8.79 -2.60
C SER A 795 -5.57 9.98 -2.96
N ALA A 796 -4.41 10.11 -2.32
CA ALA A 796 -3.45 11.19 -2.59
C ALA A 796 -3.11 11.30 -4.08
N GLY A 797 -3.16 12.51 -4.63
CA GLY A 797 -2.95 12.77 -6.06
C GLY A 797 -4.18 12.51 -6.92
N ASP A 798 -5.39 12.69 -6.38
CA ASP A 798 -6.66 12.41 -7.07
C ASP A 798 -6.71 11.00 -7.70
N GLU A 799 -6.05 10.04 -7.08
CA GLU A 799 -6.09 8.64 -7.53
C GLU A 799 -7.44 8.01 -7.16
N LEU A 800 -8.10 7.41 -8.14
CA LEU A 800 -9.47 6.93 -8.04
C LEU A 800 -9.51 5.40 -7.95
N LEU A 801 -10.18 4.87 -6.96
CA LEU A 801 -10.40 3.42 -6.78
C LEU A 801 -11.89 3.11 -6.74
N GLY A 802 -12.27 1.94 -7.23
CA GLY A 802 -13.62 1.42 -7.27
C GLY A 802 -13.99 0.85 -8.64
N LEU A 803 -15.25 0.38 -8.78
CA LEU A 803 -15.71 -0.30 -9.99
C LEU A 803 -15.58 0.55 -11.25
N GLY A 804 -16.05 1.81 -11.21
CA GLY A 804 -15.98 2.71 -12.36
C GLY A 804 -14.54 3.03 -12.78
N ALA A 805 -13.67 3.32 -11.81
CA ALA A 805 -12.25 3.59 -12.05
C ALA A 805 -11.55 2.37 -12.67
N THR A 806 -11.85 1.17 -12.18
CA THR A 806 -11.28 -0.08 -12.71
C THR A 806 -11.73 -0.34 -14.14
N LEU A 807 -13.02 -0.16 -14.45
CA LEU A 807 -13.52 -0.30 -15.81
C LEU A 807 -12.80 0.65 -16.78
N LEU A 808 -12.61 1.91 -16.39
CA LEU A 808 -11.84 2.88 -17.19
C LEU A 808 -10.37 2.44 -17.36
N ALA A 809 -9.72 1.95 -16.32
CA ALA A 809 -8.34 1.43 -16.38
C ALA A 809 -8.20 0.21 -17.29
N LEU A 810 -9.24 -0.64 -17.36
CA LEU A 810 -9.32 -1.81 -18.23
C LEU A 810 -9.59 -1.43 -19.70
N GLY A 811 -10.01 -0.18 -19.97
CA GLY A 811 -10.23 0.34 -21.31
C GLY A 811 -11.70 0.59 -21.68
N THR A 812 -12.61 0.51 -20.72
CA THR A 812 -13.99 1.05 -20.91
C THR A 812 -13.90 2.54 -21.25
N ARG A 813 -14.57 2.94 -22.29
CA ARG A 813 -14.51 4.34 -22.78
C ARG A 813 -15.34 5.27 -21.94
N GLN A 814 -16.55 4.83 -21.59
CA GLN A 814 -17.48 5.61 -20.79
C GLN A 814 -18.23 4.75 -19.79
N VAL A 815 -18.33 5.26 -18.57
CA VAL A 815 -19.13 4.67 -17.50
C VAL A 815 -20.21 5.69 -17.13
N THR A 816 -21.48 5.31 -17.20
CA THR A 816 -22.59 6.09 -16.64
C THR A 816 -22.98 5.46 -15.31
N ALA A 817 -22.81 6.18 -14.22
CA ALA A 817 -23.03 5.63 -12.89
C ALA A 817 -23.49 6.69 -11.90
N SER A 818 -24.19 6.26 -10.85
CA SER A 818 -24.60 7.18 -9.78
C SER A 818 -23.46 7.44 -8.80
N VAL A 819 -23.22 8.72 -8.48
CA VAL A 819 -22.30 9.18 -7.44
C VAL A 819 -23.00 9.36 -6.09
N LEU A 820 -24.29 9.02 -6.01
CA LEU A 820 -25.15 9.14 -4.85
C LEU A 820 -26.04 7.90 -4.71
N PRO A 821 -26.61 7.63 -3.52
CA PRO A 821 -27.67 6.65 -3.40
C PRO A 821 -28.86 7.02 -4.29
N VAL A 822 -29.34 6.07 -5.08
CA VAL A 822 -30.52 6.22 -5.94
C VAL A 822 -31.62 5.31 -5.45
N ALA A 823 -32.86 5.70 -5.67
CA ALA A 823 -34.01 4.90 -5.29
C ALA A 823 -34.32 3.86 -6.37
N ASP A 824 -34.62 2.63 -5.98
CA ASP A 824 -34.77 1.45 -6.85
C ASP A 824 -35.79 1.67 -7.98
N THR A 825 -37.03 2.00 -7.63
CA THR A 825 -38.14 2.16 -8.60
C THR A 825 -38.07 3.47 -9.36
N GLU A 826 -37.56 4.52 -8.79
CA GLU A 826 -37.43 5.87 -9.35
C GLU A 826 -36.30 5.96 -10.41
N THR A 827 -35.41 4.96 -10.45
CA THR A 827 -34.32 4.86 -11.43
C THR A 827 -34.83 4.36 -12.79
N THR A 828 -35.84 3.49 -12.81
CA THR A 828 -36.39 2.88 -14.02
C THR A 828 -36.81 3.91 -15.11
N PRO A 829 -37.60 4.97 -14.85
CA PRO A 829 -37.95 5.95 -15.88
C PRO A 829 -36.73 6.70 -16.40
N VAL A 830 -35.70 6.94 -15.54
CA VAL A 830 -34.46 7.60 -15.93
C VAL A 830 -33.69 6.74 -16.94
N MET A 831 -33.53 5.44 -16.64
CA MET A 831 -32.81 4.52 -17.51
C MET A 831 -33.58 4.26 -18.81
N GLN A 832 -34.91 4.17 -18.78
CA GLN A 832 -35.73 4.07 -20.00
C GLN A 832 -35.55 5.28 -20.92
N ALA A 833 -35.65 6.50 -20.39
CA ALA A 833 -35.44 7.72 -21.16
C ALA A 833 -34.00 7.76 -21.73
N PHE A 834 -33.02 7.51 -20.92
CA PHE A 834 -31.60 7.49 -21.29
C PHE A 834 -31.32 6.45 -22.39
N HIS A 835 -31.74 5.19 -22.23
CA HIS A 835 -31.49 4.13 -23.20
C HIS A 835 -32.26 4.30 -24.51
N ARG A 836 -33.47 4.89 -24.50
CA ARG A 836 -34.18 5.24 -25.74
C ARG A 836 -33.38 6.24 -26.58
N LEU A 837 -32.85 7.29 -25.95
CA LEU A 837 -32.02 8.29 -26.63
C LEU A 837 -30.71 7.71 -27.12
N LEU A 838 -30.07 6.83 -26.29
CA LEU A 838 -28.85 6.13 -26.65
C LEU A 838 -29.07 5.19 -27.85
N ALA A 839 -30.17 4.42 -27.87
CA ALA A 839 -30.52 3.55 -28.98
C ALA A 839 -30.86 4.34 -30.27
N ALA A 840 -31.33 5.58 -30.13
CA ALA A 840 -31.50 6.51 -31.25
C ALA A 840 -30.18 7.13 -31.75
N GLY A 841 -29.02 6.71 -31.20
CA GLY A 841 -27.71 7.13 -31.68
C GLY A 841 -27.14 8.38 -30.99
N GLN A 842 -27.84 8.94 -29.97
CA GLN A 842 -27.31 10.08 -29.25
C GLN A 842 -26.06 9.71 -28.42
N PRO A 843 -25.07 10.60 -28.33
CA PRO A 843 -23.96 10.43 -27.40
C PRO A 843 -24.47 10.29 -25.96
N ALA A 844 -23.82 9.45 -25.16
CA ALA A 844 -24.32 9.10 -23.84
C ALA A 844 -24.45 10.31 -22.90
N GLU A 845 -23.50 11.25 -22.94
CA GLU A 845 -23.56 12.49 -22.17
C GLU A 845 -24.74 13.39 -22.59
N GLN A 846 -25.10 13.38 -23.87
CA GLN A 846 -26.25 14.11 -24.38
C GLN A 846 -27.54 13.40 -23.99
N ALA A 847 -27.61 12.09 -24.16
CA ALA A 847 -28.78 11.28 -23.80
C ALA A 847 -29.09 11.43 -22.29
N LEU A 848 -28.02 11.42 -21.45
CA LEU A 848 -28.19 11.60 -20.01
C LEU A 848 -28.72 13.02 -19.67
N ALA A 849 -28.12 14.05 -20.27
CA ALA A 849 -28.55 15.44 -20.03
C ALA A 849 -30.01 15.67 -20.45
N CYS A 850 -30.43 15.10 -21.57
CA CYS A 850 -31.83 15.16 -22.01
C CYS A 850 -32.79 14.42 -21.06
N ALA A 851 -32.43 13.20 -20.65
CA ALA A 851 -33.23 12.44 -19.68
C ALA A 851 -33.32 13.17 -18.31
N GLN A 852 -32.26 13.78 -17.86
CA GLN A 852 -32.20 14.56 -16.62
C GLN A 852 -33.10 15.84 -16.73
N LEU A 853 -33.10 16.50 -17.88
CA LEU A 853 -33.93 17.68 -18.12
C LEU A 853 -35.40 17.32 -18.17
N GLU A 854 -35.75 16.21 -18.84
CA GLU A 854 -37.14 15.70 -18.97
C GLU A 854 -37.71 15.36 -17.59
N LEU A 855 -36.93 14.63 -16.78
CA LEU A 855 -37.38 14.14 -15.47
C LEU A 855 -37.10 15.11 -14.31
N GLY A 856 -36.30 16.13 -14.51
CA GLY A 856 -35.95 17.14 -13.51
C GLY A 856 -37.14 18.03 -13.08
N ARG A 857 -38.30 17.93 -13.75
CA ARG A 857 -39.56 18.61 -13.39
C ARG A 857 -40.57 17.66 -12.75
N GLY A 858 -40.21 16.39 -12.56
CA GLY A 858 -41.08 15.37 -12.00
C GLY A 858 -41.08 15.33 -10.47
N GLU A 859 -41.43 14.17 -9.92
CA GLU A 859 -41.38 13.94 -8.47
C GLU A 859 -39.97 14.12 -7.90
N PRO A 860 -39.82 14.69 -6.69
CA PRO A 860 -38.54 15.00 -6.09
C PRO A 860 -37.58 13.80 -6.00
N ALA A 861 -38.10 12.60 -5.79
CA ALA A 861 -37.28 11.38 -5.72
C ALA A 861 -36.73 10.95 -7.09
N VAL A 862 -37.56 11.08 -8.15
CA VAL A 862 -37.17 10.82 -9.55
C VAL A 862 -36.12 11.85 -10.00
N MET A 863 -36.37 13.12 -9.71
CA MET A 863 -35.45 14.23 -9.98
C MET A 863 -34.07 13.99 -9.31
N ALA A 864 -34.09 13.66 -8.02
CA ALA A 864 -32.83 13.38 -7.27
C ALA A 864 -32.13 12.14 -7.79
N SER A 865 -32.86 11.07 -8.14
CA SER A 865 -32.26 9.87 -8.74
C SER A 865 -31.67 10.17 -10.12
N ALA A 866 -32.37 10.91 -10.99
CA ALA A 866 -31.85 11.33 -12.28
C ALA A 866 -30.57 12.16 -12.15
N ALA A 867 -30.57 13.14 -11.24
CA ALA A 867 -29.43 14.01 -11.02
C ALA A 867 -28.20 13.27 -10.41
N GLY A 868 -28.41 12.15 -9.73
CA GLY A 868 -27.33 11.32 -9.16
C GLY A 868 -26.40 10.70 -10.22
N PHE A 869 -26.86 10.51 -11.45
CA PHE A 869 -26.07 9.90 -12.52
C PHE A 869 -25.13 10.89 -13.19
N VAL A 870 -23.93 10.43 -13.50
CA VAL A 870 -22.89 11.15 -14.24
C VAL A 870 -22.28 10.26 -15.32
N SER A 871 -21.91 10.86 -16.44
CA SER A 871 -21.14 10.20 -17.51
C SER A 871 -19.66 10.42 -17.26
N ILE A 872 -18.90 9.33 -17.07
CA ILE A 872 -17.48 9.36 -16.68
C ILE A 872 -16.63 8.73 -17.79
N GLY A 873 -15.56 9.38 -18.21
CA GLY A 873 -14.61 8.86 -19.20
C GLY A 873 -14.55 9.68 -20.47
N ALA A 874 -14.40 9.02 -21.62
CA ALA A 874 -14.40 9.64 -22.94
C ALA A 874 -15.79 9.57 -23.58
N ARG A 875 -16.00 10.36 -24.62
CA ARG A 875 -17.29 10.39 -25.37
C ARG A 875 -17.59 9.04 -26.01
N PHE A 876 -18.79 8.54 -25.79
CA PHE A 876 -19.35 7.37 -26.46
C PHE A 876 -20.59 7.74 -27.26
N ALA A 877 -20.60 7.40 -28.55
CA ALA A 877 -21.78 7.46 -29.39
C ALA A 877 -21.96 6.07 -30.05
N PRO A 878 -23.08 5.37 -29.82
CA PRO A 878 -23.33 4.12 -30.52
C PRO A 878 -23.47 4.37 -32.03
N ALA A 879 -22.91 3.48 -32.83
CA ALA A 879 -23.22 3.50 -34.25
C ALA A 879 -24.71 3.23 -34.40
N VAL A 880 -25.40 4.09 -35.14
CA VAL A 880 -26.81 3.85 -35.50
C VAL A 880 -26.82 2.55 -36.30
N ALA A 881 -27.62 1.56 -35.89
CA ALA A 881 -27.83 0.36 -36.67
C ALA A 881 -28.50 0.80 -37.98
N ALA A 882 -27.85 0.58 -39.13
CA ALA A 882 -28.40 0.89 -40.46
C ALA A 882 -29.64 0.06 -40.75
#